data_f798d06006b3ff3481eab1b80c95bef2
#
_entry.id   f798d06006b3ff3481eab1b80c95bef2
#
_cell.length_a   1.000
_cell.length_b   1.000
_cell.length_c   1.000
_cell.angle_alpha   90.00
_cell.angle_beta   90.00
_cell.angle_gamma   90.00
#
_symmetry.space_group_name_H-M   'P 1'
#
loop_
_entity.id
_entity.type
_entity.pdbx_description
1 polymer ?
#
loop_
_entity_poly.entity_id
_entity_poly.type
_entity_poly.pdbx_seq_one_letter_code
_entity_poly.pdbx_strand_id
1 'polypeptide(L)'
;MSDERETYDTEATETKWRAVWDDLQPFRADDESPREKKYALTMFPYPSGDLHMGHAEVTALHDVVARYWWQKGYEVLNPMGWDSFGLPAENAAIRNDAHPADYTYGNIATQLESFQRYGVSFDWSRRFNTSDPSYYRWTQWLFLKFHEKGLAYRKNSPVNWCPNDQTVLANEQVVDGTCERCGAEVTKRELTQWYFRTTAYAQELLDGLDDLQPTWSDKVVNAQRNWIGRSEGAHVDFVVPSTGSGQARDRTITVYTTRPDTIFGTTFMVVAVDSALADDLVTDERRTDFEAYREEVRRETEIERLSTDRPKTGVDLGVTATNPVTGQQMPVWATDYVLADYGTGAVMGVPGGDQRDWEFATVMGLPIIRTTQPPAGFEGEAFSGEGPAINSPAEGQPAPLDINGLPVAEAKSTTISFLEREGLGRGTVNFRLRDWLLSRQRYWGAPIPIIHCPVDGEVPVPEDQLPVELPELRGADLKPKGTSPLGGAAEWVDVSCPTCGGPAKRDTDTMDTFVDSSWYFFRYVSPHDDTQAFDKGLADTWGPIDLYVGGDEHAVLHLLYARFFTKALRDMGLVGWDEPFSAYLSQGKVINNGRKMSKSLGNGVSLGDQLEEFGVDAVRLTLVFASPPEDNIDWADVSPGGSARFLQRAWRLSGDVTSAPGTDPAGGDQALRRVTHKTLRDAETLVEAHRFNVMVARTMELVNATRKAIDSGPGGADPAVREAVEAVAILLSLVAPYTAEEMWERLGHAPTVARVGWPVVDEALLVEDSVTAVVQVQGKVKARLEVSPEITDADLEAAAMADAGVVRAIDGRPVRKVVVRAPKLVNIVV
;
A
#
# COMPACT_ATOMS: atom_id res chain seq x y z
N MET A 1 -12.49 12.11 57.11
CA MET A 1 -12.21 13.10 56.05
C MET A 1 -12.22 12.33 54.77
N SER A 2 -13.24 12.55 53.94
CA SER A 2 -13.31 11.97 52.58
C SER A 2 -12.12 12.50 51.83
N ASP A 3 -11.30 11.61 51.35
CA ASP A 3 -10.20 11.85 50.43
C ASP A 3 -10.84 12.36 49.13
N GLU A 4 -11.07 13.67 49.01
CA GLU A 4 -11.43 14.29 47.71
C GLU A 4 -10.18 14.29 46.84
N ARG A 5 -9.89 13.12 46.28
CA ARG A 5 -8.81 13.01 45.30
C ARG A 5 -9.23 13.82 44.09
N GLU A 6 -8.38 14.75 43.74
CA GLU A 6 -8.52 15.57 42.53
C GLU A 6 -8.82 14.68 41.31
N THR A 7 -9.86 15.04 40.59
CA THR A 7 -10.33 14.31 39.41
C THR A 7 -9.77 14.98 38.17
N TYR A 8 -9.18 14.22 37.26
CA TYR A 8 -8.74 14.70 35.96
C TYR A 8 -9.97 15.05 35.11
N ASP A 9 -10.08 16.34 34.75
CA ASP A 9 -11.13 16.84 33.89
C ASP A 9 -10.64 16.83 32.42
N THR A 10 -11.07 15.83 31.69
CA THR A 10 -10.64 15.61 30.30
C THR A 10 -11.11 16.72 29.37
N GLU A 11 -12.39 17.13 29.46
CA GLU A 11 -12.99 18.12 28.59
C GLU A 11 -12.35 19.51 28.77
N ALA A 12 -12.17 19.92 30.02
CA ALA A 12 -11.51 21.18 30.34
C ALA A 12 -10.05 21.18 29.88
N THR A 13 -9.34 20.07 30.03
CA THR A 13 -7.95 19.91 29.60
C THR A 13 -7.83 19.96 28.07
N GLU A 14 -8.67 19.25 27.34
CA GLU A 14 -8.69 19.25 25.87
C GLU A 14 -8.98 20.67 25.34
N THR A 15 -9.95 21.36 25.90
CA THR A 15 -10.32 22.73 25.51
C THR A 15 -9.19 23.70 25.75
N LYS A 16 -8.55 23.66 26.94
CA LYS A 16 -7.39 24.49 27.28
C LYS A 16 -6.24 24.31 26.32
N TRP A 17 -5.80 23.08 26.09
CA TRP A 17 -4.58 22.82 25.34
C TRP A 17 -4.75 23.04 23.83
N ARG A 18 -5.95 22.84 23.27
CA ARG A 18 -6.25 23.25 21.89
C ARG A 18 -6.03 24.75 21.71
N ALA A 19 -6.56 25.57 22.62
CA ALA A 19 -6.38 27.03 22.54
C ALA A 19 -4.90 27.44 22.68
N VAL A 20 -4.13 26.77 23.54
CA VAL A 20 -2.69 27.01 23.69
C VAL A 20 -1.92 26.64 22.44
N TRP A 21 -2.22 25.49 21.80
CA TRP A 21 -1.55 25.07 20.57
C TRP A 21 -1.95 25.94 19.37
N ASP A 22 -3.19 26.44 19.31
CA ASP A 22 -3.61 27.39 18.28
C ASP A 22 -2.85 28.71 18.38
N ASP A 23 -2.48 29.16 19.57
CA ASP A 23 -1.67 30.37 19.76
C ASP A 23 -0.18 30.11 19.49
N LEU A 24 0.37 29.01 20.01
CA LEU A 24 1.78 28.69 19.91
C LEU A 24 2.21 28.16 18.55
N GLN A 25 1.31 27.50 17.79
CA GLN A 25 1.60 26.82 16.52
C GLN A 25 2.84 25.91 16.61
N PRO A 26 2.94 24.98 17.58
CA PRO A 26 4.19 24.30 17.91
C PRO A 26 4.67 23.32 16.84
N PHE A 27 3.81 22.94 15.91
CA PHE A 27 4.07 21.95 14.85
C PHE A 27 4.23 22.56 13.45
N ARG A 28 4.29 23.90 13.38
CA ARG A 28 4.57 24.59 12.11
C ARG A 28 6.01 24.34 11.69
N ALA A 29 6.17 23.78 10.49
CA ALA A 29 7.49 23.51 9.90
C ALA A 29 8.16 24.80 9.43
N ASP A 30 9.47 24.90 9.68
CA ASP A 30 10.31 26.01 9.25
C ASP A 30 11.26 25.53 8.14
N ASP A 31 11.05 26.01 6.92
CA ASP A 31 11.87 25.67 5.76
C ASP A 31 13.32 26.13 5.91
N GLU A 32 13.55 27.25 6.62
CA GLU A 32 14.85 27.85 6.84
C GLU A 32 15.60 27.28 8.07
N SER A 33 14.96 26.41 8.85
CA SER A 33 15.55 25.81 10.04
C SER A 33 16.85 25.06 9.68
N PRO A 34 17.95 25.26 10.44
CA PRO A 34 19.21 24.54 10.23
C PRO A 34 19.15 23.08 10.74
N ARG A 35 18.07 22.66 11.36
CA ARG A 35 17.88 21.30 11.86
C ARG A 35 17.75 20.33 10.69
N GLU A 36 18.16 19.08 10.91
CA GLU A 36 17.88 18.00 9.98
C GLU A 36 16.36 17.87 9.74
N LYS A 37 15.98 17.76 8.47
CA LYS A 37 14.57 17.71 8.05
C LYS A 37 14.05 16.29 8.13
N LYS A 38 12.78 16.16 8.52
CA LYS A 38 12.01 14.92 8.49
C LYS A 38 10.63 15.19 7.92
N TYR A 39 10.24 14.40 6.93
CA TYR A 39 8.93 14.49 6.33
C TYR A 39 8.09 13.28 6.76
N ALA A 40 7.16 13.50 7.68
CA ALA A 40 6.17 12.52 8.11
C ALA A 40 4.87 12.74 7.34
N LEU A 41 4.32 11.71 6.73
CA LEU A 41 3.08 11.82 5.96
C LEU A 41 2.16 10.64 6.22
N THR A 42 0.87 10.93 6.32
CA THR A 42 -0.19 9.92 6.27
C THR A 42 -1.11 10.20 5.08
N MET A 43 -1.81 9.18 4.60
CA MET A 43 -2.75 9.36 3.51
C MET A 43 -3.85 10.34 3.93
N PHE A 44 -4.07 11.36 3.10
CA PHE A 44 -5.13 12.34 3.36
C PHE A 44 -6.52 11.75 3.07
N PRO A 45 -7.55 12.14 3.85
CA PRO A 45 -8.85 11.52 3.78
C PRO A 45 -9.70 12.00 2.61
N TYR A 46 -10.67 11.18 2.20
CA TYR A 46 -11.80 11.59 1.38
C TYR A 46 -12.86 12.27 2.24
N PRO A 47 -13.38 13.45 1.87
CA PRO A 47 -14.42 14.14 2.63
C PRO A 47 -15.83 13.63 2.30
N SER A 48 -16.06 12.33 2.46
CA SER A 48 -17.35 11.66 2.21
C SER A 48 -18.23 11.49 3.45
N GLY A 49 -17.82 12.06 4.55
CA GLY A 49 -18.45 12.06 5.88
C GLY A 49 -17.45 12.50 6.94
N ASP A 50 -17.79 12.41 8.22
CA ASP A 50 -16.86 12.69 9.31
C ASP A 50 -15.81 11.57 9.48
N LEU A 51 -14.79 11.82 10.32
CA LEU A 51 -13.74 10.86 10.66
C LEU A 51 -14.33 9.60 11.31
N HIS A 52 -13.71 8.47 11.04
CA HIS A 52 -14.07 7.18 11.63
C HIS A 52 -12.88 6.54 12.35
N MET A 53 -13.10 5.42 13.03
CA MET A 53 -12.08 4.74 13.84
C MET A 53 -10.80 4.41 13.06
N GLY A 54 -10.90 4.08 11.77
CA GLY A 54 -9.71 3.84 10.93
C GLY A 54 -8.89 5.12 10.69
N HIS A 55 -9.54 6.30 10.52
CA HIS A 55 -8.82 7.57 10.48
C HIS A 55 -8.13 7.86 11.83
N ALA A 56 -8.79 7.58 12.93
CA ALA A 56 -8.22 7.77 14.27
C ALA A 56 -6.99 6.87 14.49
N GLU A 57 -7.04 5.61 14.05
CA GLU A 57 -5.94 4.66 14.16
C GLU A 57 -4.71 5.12 13.35
N VAL A 58 -4.88 5.30 12.03
CA VAL A 58 -3.76 5.68 11.16
C VAL A 58 -3.10 6.97 11.62
N THR A 59 -3.93 7.93 12.03
CA THR A 59 -3.45 9.24 12.48
C THR A 59 -2.72 9.14 13.83
N ALA A 60 -3.21 8.33 14.77
CA ALA A 60 -2.55 8.13 16.05
C ALA A 60 -1.18 7.45 15.89
N LEU A 61 -1.10 6.39 15.06
CA LEU A 61 0.15 5.67 14.78
C LEU A 61 1.19 6.58 14.09
N HIS A 62 0.74 7.34 13.09
CA HIS A 62 1.56 8.32 12.40
C HIS A 62 2.11 9.41 13.35
N ASP A 63 1.23 9.96 14.18
CA ASP A 63 1.55 11.06 15.09
C ASP A 63 2.58 10.68 16.17
N VAL A 64 2.64 9.40 16.58
CA VAL A 64 3.69 8.91 17.47
C VAL A 64 5.08 9.21 16.91
N VAL A 65 5.29 8.91 15.62
CA VAL A 65 6.60 9.11 14.97
C VAL A 65 6.89 10.58 14.74
N ALA A 66 5.90 11.36 14.27
CA ALA A 66 6.07 12.79 14.05
C ALA A 66 6.45 13.51 15.36
N ARG A 67 5.77 13.22 16.45
CA ARG A 67 6.07 13.76 17.79
C ARG A 67 7.42 13.28 18.31
N TYR A 68 7.77 12.03 18.10
CA TYR A 68 9.09 11.50 18.46
C TYR A 68 10.21 12.25 17.73
N TRP A 69 10.07 12.50 16.45
CA TRP A 69 11.05 13.27 15.68
C TRP A 69 11.19 14.72 16.18
N TRP A 70 10.09 15.37 16.53
CA TRP A 70 10.14 16.66 17.23
C TRP A 70 10.94 16.60 18.53
N GLN A 71 10.72 15.56 19.36
CA GLN A 71 11.47 15.34 20.60
C GLN A 71 12.95 15.05 20.34
N LYS A 72 13.28 14.39 19.24
CA LYS A 72 14.69 14.14 18.82
C LYS A 72 15.38 15.39 18.29
N GLY A 73 14.66 16.50 18.13
CA GLY A 73 15.21 17.78 17.69
C GLY A 73 15.27 17.96 16.19
N TYR A 74 14.63 17.09 15.41
CA TYR A 74 14.45 17.29 13.97
C TYR A 74 13.52 18.46 13.68
N GLU A 75 13.59 19.00 12.47
CA GLU A 75 12.54 19.85 11.90
C GLU A 75 11.58 18.98 11.12
N VAL A 76 10.31 18.94 11.51
CA VAL A 76 9.37 17.97 10.98
C VAL A 76 8.31 18.66 10.12
N LEU A 77 8.17 18.21 8.88
CA LEU A 77 7.04 18.52 8.01
C LEU A 77 5.98 17.43 8.18
N ASN A 78 4.85 17.78 8.77
CA ASN A 78 3.71 16.89 9.03
C ASN A 78 2.41 17.57 8.55
N PRO A 79 2.16 17.62 7.23
CA PRO A 79 1.01 18.33 6.67
C PRO A 79 -0.24 17.47 6.61
N MET A 80 -1.40 18.14 6.46
CA MET A 80 -2.68 17.48 6.20
C MET A 80 -3.52 18.31 5.23
N GLY A 81 -4.31 17.65 4.41
CA GLY A 81 -5.28 18.21 3.46
C GLY A 81 -6.35 17.18 3.14
N TRP A 82 -7.03 17.36 2.01
CA TRP A 82 -8.12 16.46 1.60
C TRP A 82 -8.01 16.06 0.14
N ASP A 83 -8.16 14.75 -0.11
CA ASP A 83 -8.46 14.23 -1.45
C ASP A 83 -9.95 14.44 -1.71
N SER A 84 -10.28 15.59 -2.26
CA SER A 84 -11.64 16.12 -2.23
C SER A 84 -12.41 15.95 -3.54
N PHE A 85 -11.76 15.50 -4.61
CA PHE A 85 -12.41 15.06 -5.85
C PHE A 85 -12.80 13.57 -5.81
N GLY A 86 -13.51 13.13 -6.83
CA GLY A 86 -13.77 11.74 -7.15
C GLY A 86 -15.10 11.19 -6.67
N LEU A 87 -15.32 9.92 -7.04
CA LEU A 87 -16.56 9.18 -6.84
C LEU A 87 -17.08 9.11 -5.40
N PRO A 88 -16.24 8.97 -4.36
CA PRO A 88 -16.76 8.86 -2.99
C PRO A 88 -17.57 10.09 -2.57
N ALA A 89 -17.04 11.29 -2.80
CA ALA A 89 -17.68 12.54 -2.45
C ALA A 89 -18.91 12.80 -3.37
N GLU A 90 -18.76 12.59 -4.67
CA GLU A 90 -19.84 12.78 -5.64
C GLU A 90 -21.03 11.86 -5.38
N ASN A 91 -20.80 10.56 -5.21
CA ASN A 91 -21.85 9.58 -4.92
C ASN A 91 -22.54 9.87 -3.58
N ALA A 92 -21.80 10.34 -2.57
CA ALA A 92 -22.38 10.75 -1.30
C ALA A 92 -23.25 11.98 -1.46
N ALA A 93 -22.81 13.00 -2.20
CA ALA A 93 -23.58 14.20 -2.50
C ALA A 93 -24.88 13.88 -3.26
N ILE A 94 -24.81 13.06 -4.31
CA ILE A 94 -25.98 12.64 -5.09
C ILE A 94 -27.00 11.91 -4.21
N ARG A 95 -26.59 11.01 -3.31
CA ARG A 95 -27.48 10.31 -2.38
C ARG A 95 -28.18 11.26 -1.40
N ASN A 96 -27.54 12.36 -1.05
CA ASN A 96 -28.06 13.38 -0.14
C ASN A 96 -28.76 14.54 -0.86
N ASP A 97 -28.97 14.42 -2.19
CA ASP A 97 -29.55 15.46 -3.04
C ASP A 97 -28.85 16.83 -2.91
N ALA A 98 -27.52 16.79 -2.76
CA ALA A 98 -26.65 17.93 -2.58
C ALA A 98 -25.75 18.16 -3.80
N HIS A 99 -25.22 19.38 -3.96
CA HIS A 99 -24.15 19.62 -4.93
C HIS A 99 -22.83 19.05 -4.40
N PRO A 100 -21.99 18.37 -5.24
CA PRO A 100 -20.73 17.78 -4.80
C PRO A 100 -19.80 18.77 -4.06
N ALA A 101 -19.66 20.00 -4.55
CA ALA A 101 -18.85 20.99 -3.87
C ALA A 101 -19.39 21.34 -2.48
N ASP A 102 -20.69 21.67 -2.37
CA ASP A 102 -21.31 22.07 -1.11
C ASP A 102 -21.17 20.95 -0.05
N TYR A 103 -21.39 19.69 -0.48
CA TYR A 103 -21.26 18.51 0.37
C TYR A 103 -19.82 18.27 0.79
N THR A 104 -18.89 18.36 -0.16
CA THR A 104 -17.45 18.13 0.06
C THR A 104 -16.86 19.15 1.03
N TYR A 105 -17.05 20.45 0.77
CA TYR A 105 -16.51 21.50 1.63
C TYR A 105 -17.17 21.53 3.01
N GLY A 106 -18.44 21.17 3.11
CA GLY A 106 -19.10 20.97 4.41
C GLY A 106 -18.44 19.86 5.23
N ASN A 107 -18.15 18.72 4.61
CA ASN A 107 -17.44 17.61 5.28
C ASN A 107 -15.99 17.97 5.62
N ILE A 108 -15.28 18.70 4.75
CA ILE A 108 -13.93 19.20 5.05
C ILE A 108 -13.92 20.05 6.34
N ALA A 109 -14.89 20.95 6.49
CA ALA A 109 -15.00 21.75 7.70
C ALA A 109 -15.22 20.89 8.95
N THR A 110 -16.11 19.89 8.87
CA THR A 110 -16.36 18.94 9.96
C THR A 110 -15.12 18.11 10.30
N GLN A 111 -14.46 17.54 9.28
CA GLN A 111 -13.26 16.74 9.50
C GLN A 111 -12.09 17.57 10.05
N LEU A 112 -11.96 18.83 9.63
CA LEU A 112 -10.94 19.74 10.18
C LEU A 112 -11.13 19.92 11.68
N GLU A 113 -12.36 20.19 12.13
CA GLU A 113 -12.69 20.31 13.56
C GLU A 113 -12.40 19.02 14.30
N SER A 114 -12.78 17.87 13.73
CA SER A 114 -12.52 16.53 14.28
C SER A 114 -11.02 16.25 14.42
N PHE A 115 -10.20 16.59 13.43
CA PHE A 115 -8.73 16.43 13.50
C PHE A 115 -8.10 17.36 14.54
N GLN A 116 -8.54 18.63 14.60
CA GLN A 116 -8.08 19.58 15.61
C GLN A 116 -8.44 19.12 17.02
N ARG A 117 -9.65 18.59 17.19
CA ARG A 117 -10.05 17.97 18.47
C ARG A 117 -9.20 16.74 18.78
N TYR A 118 -8.87 15.93 17.79
CA TYR A 118 -8.06 14.71 17.97
C TYR A 118 -6.60 15.01 18.34
N GLY A 119 -6.18 16.27 18.29
CA GLY A 119 -4.91 16.75 18.82
C GLY A 119 -3.68 16.23 18.08
N VAL A 120 -3.76 16.08 16.76
CA VAL A 120 -2.64 15.64 15.91
C VAL A 120 -1.64 16.76 15.68
N SER A 121 -0.36 16.43 15.58
CA SER A 121 0.72 17.39 15.34
C SER A 121 0.86 17.83 13.88
N PHE A 122 -0.28 18.13 13.23
CA PHE A 122 -0.26 18.60 11.84
C PHE A 122 0.13 20.07 11.70
N ASP A 123 0.89 20.37 10.65
CA ASP A 123 1.12 21.74 10.18
C ASP A 123 -0.06 22.22 9.33
N TRP A 124 -1.04 22.85 9.95
CA TRP A 124 -2.24 23.35 9.29
C TRP A 124 -1.97 24.51 8.32
N SER A 125 -0.80 25.14 8.39
CA SER A 125 -0.44 26.20 7.44
C SER A 125 -0.16 25.66 6.03
N ARG A 126 0.07 24.35 5.88
CA ARG A 126 0.33 23.67 4.61
C ARG A 126 -0.91 23.04 3.96
N ARG A 127 -2.09 23.32 4.50
CA ARG A 127 -3.36 22.71 4.08
C ARG A 127 -3.80 23.14 2.69
N PHE A 128 -4.34 22.19 1.93
CA PHE A 128 -5.09 22.40 0.69
C PHE A 128 -6.14 21.31 0.45
N ASN A 129 -7.01 21.50 -0.54
CA ASN A 129 -7.97 20.51 -1.02
C ASN A 129 -7.69 20.23 -2.50
N THR A 130 -7.77 19.00 -2.94
CA THR A 130 -7.47 18.65 -4.34
C THR A 130 -8.51 19.23 -5.31
N SER A 131 -9.73 19.51 -4.83
CA SER A 131 -10.81 20.16 -5.61
C SER A 131 -10.69 21.68 -5.71
N ASP A 132 -9.71 22.31 -5.05
CA ASP A 132 -9.49 23.74 -5.19
C ASP A 132 -8.87 24.04 -6.57
N PRO A 133 -9.36 25.07 -7.31
CA PRO A 133 -8.79 25.48 -8.59
C PRO A 133 -7.27 25.76 -8.52
N SER A 134 -6.78 26.27 -7.38
CA SER A 134 -5.36 26.52 -7.10
C SER A 134 -4.53 25.23 -7.01
N TYR A 135 -5.17 24.08 -6.73
CA TYR A 135 -4.52 22.78 -6.72
C TYR A 135 -4.66 22.08 -8.07
N TYR A 136 -5.88 21.82 -8.56
CA TYR A 136 -6.06 21.01 -9.76
C TYR A 136 -5.58 21.71 -11.05
N ARG A 137 -5.36 23.03 -11.04
CA ARG A 137 -4.59 23.71 -12.08
C ARG A 137 -3.26 22.98 -12.35
N TRP A 138 -2.60 22.57 -11.29
CA TRP A 138 -1.30 21.90 -11.39
C TRP A 138 -1.43 20.43 -11.76
N THR A 139 -2.49 19.75 -11.34
CA THR A 139 -2.83 18.42 -11.86
C THR A 139 -3.01 18.47 -13.39
N GLN A 140 -3.74 19.48 -13.88
CA GLN A 140 -3.92 19.71 -15.31
C GLN A 140 -2.60 20.03 -16.02
N TRP A 141 -1.76 20.88 -15.42
CA TRP A 141 -0.43 21.19 -15.93
C TRP A 141 0.46 19.95 -16.02
N LEU A 142 0.48 19.11 -15.01
CA LEU A 142 1.20 17.83 -15.00
C LEU A 142 0.70 16.90 -16.10
N PHE A 143 -0.62 16.80 -16.30
CA PHE A 143 -1.19 16.06 -17.42
C PHE A 143 -0.65 16.56 -18.76
N LEU A 144 -0.62 17.89 -18.98
CA LEU A 144 -0.07 18.47 -20.20
C LEU A 144 1.42 18.16 -20.38
N LYS A 145 2.21 18.20 -19.31
CA LYS A 145 3.63 17.81 -19.35
C LYS A 145 3.81 16.33 -19.69
N PHE A 146 2.96 15.46 -19.15
CA PHE A 146 2.97 14.04 -19.50
C PHE A 146 2.53 13.82 -20.94
N HIS A 147 1.57 14.59 -21.43
CA HIS A 147 1.15 14.56 -22.84
C HIS A 147 2.30 15.00 -23.78
N GLU A 148 2.99 16.08 -23.46
CA GLU A 148 4.17 16.56 -24.20
C GLU A 148 5.28 15.49 -24.29
N LYS A 149 5.46 14.69 -23.22
CA LYS A 149 6.43 13.59 -23.17
C LYS A 149 5.92 12.27 -23.80
N GLY A 150 4.68 12.23 -24.27
CA GLY A 150 4.06 11.00 -24.80
C GLY A 150 3.70 9.98 -23.72
N LEU A 151 3.70 10.40 -22.44
CA LEU A 151 3.26 9.59 -21.30
C LEU A 151 1.74 9.62 -21.13
N ALA A 152 1.06 10.71 -21.53
CA ALA A 152 -0.39 10.74 -21.65
C ALA A 152 -0.80 10.57 -23.10
N TYR A 153 -1.74 9.68 -23.38
CA TYR A 153 -2.20 9.40 -24.73
C TYR A 153 -3.63 8.86 -24.73
N ARG A 154 -4.29 8.90 -25.88
CA ARG A 154 -5.68 8.49 -26.07
C ARG A 154 -5.77 7.31 -27.04
N LYS A 155 -6.57 6.32 -26.73
CA LYS A 155 -6.85 5.18 -27.62
C LYS A 155 -8.26 4.65 -27.46
N ASN A 156 -8.78 4.01 -28.50
CA ASN A 156 -9.98 3.19 -28.43
C ASN A 156 -9.61 1.77 -27.98
N SER A 157 -10.27 1.27 -26.95
CA SER A 157 -10.04 -0.09 -26.45
C SER A 157 -11.20 -0.57 -25.59
N PRO A 158 -11.34 -1.89 -25.39
CA PRO A 158 -12.24 -2.44 -24.38
C PRO A 158 -11.82 -1.96 -22.99
N VAL A 159 -12.74 -1.32 -22.28
CA VAL A 159 -12.52 -0.80 -20.92
C VAL A 159 -13.47 -1.42 -19.92
N ASN A 160 -13.06 -1.49 -18.66
CA ASN A 160 -13.91 -1.92 -17.57
C ASN A 160 -14.96 -0.85 -17.27
N TRP A 161 -16.22 -1.24 -17.25
CA TRP A 161 -17.36 -0.36 -17.02
C TRP A 161 -18.12 -0.78 -15.77
N CYS A 162 -18.30 0.14 -14.83
CA CYS A 162 -19.20 -0.05 -13.70
C CYS A 162 -20.62 0.39 -14.09
N PRO A 163 -21.60 -0.53 -14.16
CA PRO A 163 -22.95 -0.18 -14.55
C PRO A 163 -23.72 0.61 -13.49
N ASN A 164 -23.32 0.47 -12.21
CA ASN A 164 -23.92 1.19 -11.09
C ASN A 164 -23.40 2.65 -11.01
N ASP A 165 -22.09 2.84 -11.06
CA ASP A 165 -21.47 4.17 -11.02
C ASP A 165 -21.47 4.85 -12.40
N GLN A 166 -21.81 4.14 -13.46
CA GLN A 166 -21.88 4.58 -14.87
C GLN A 166 -20.61 5.31 -15.32
N THR A 167 -19.47 4.70 -15.05
CA THR A 167 -18.14 5.19 -15.40
C THR A 167 -17.18 4.05 -15.70
N VAL A 168 -16.08 4.35 -16.38
CA VAL A 168 -14.97 3.41 -16.55
C VAL A 168 -14.16 3.26 -15.28
N LEU A 169 -13.51 2.09 -15.14
CA LEU A 169 -12.63 1.75 -14.04
C LEU A 169 -11.24 1.41 -14.58
N ALA A 170 -10.19 1.83 -13.89
CA ALA A 170 -8.86 1.30 -14.11
C ALA A 170 -8.82 -0.20 -13.75
N ASN A 171 -7.85 -0.96 -14.28
CA ASN A 171 -7.75 -2.40 -13.99
C ASN A 171 -7.57 -2.68 -12.51
N GLU A 172 -6.85 -1.80 -11.83
CA GLU A 172 -6.55 -1.84 -10.40
C GLU A 172 -7.81 -1.65 -9.53
N GLN A 173 -8.87 -1.08 -10.10
CA GLN A 173 -10.15 -0.82 -9.42
C GLN A 173 -11.17 -1.96 -9.61
N VAL A 174 -10.76 -3.05 -10.24
CA VAL A 174 -11.59 -4.24 -10.42
C VAL A 174 -11.03 -5.37 -9.55
N VAL A 175 -11.83 -5.79 -8.55
CA VAL A 175 -11.47 -6.86 -7.60
C VAL A 175 -12.44 -8.02 -7.81
N ASP A 176 -11.91 -9.18 -8.14
CA ASP A 176 -12.72 -10.40 -8.40
C ASP A 176 -13.89 -10.15 -9.37
N GLY A 177 -13.63 -9.36 -10.44
CA GLY A 177 -14.64 -9.02 -11.45
C GLY A 177 -15.69 -8.00 -11.03
N THR A 178 -15.56 -7.43 -9.83
CA THR A 178 -16.48 -6.44 -9.30
C THR A 178 -15.81 -5.07 -9.09
N CYS A 179 -16.61 -4.01 -9.11
CA CYS A 179 -16.15 -2.67 -8.77
C CYS A 179 -15.73 -2.61 -7.30
N GLU A 180 -14.50 -2.20 -7.03
CA GLU A 180 -13.93 -2.07 -5.67
C GLU A 180 -14.77 -1.20 -4.73
N ARG A 181 -15.54 -0.25 -5.29
CA ARG A 181 -16.32 0.74 -4.53
C ARG A 181 -17.75 0.30 -4.25
N CYS A 182 -18.46 -0.17 -5.27
CA CYS A 182 -19.90 -0.46 -5.14
C CYS A 182 -20.24 -1.95 -5.18
N GLY A 183 -19.26 -2.82 -5.49
CA GLY A 183 -19.46 -4.28 -5.58
C GLY A 183 -20.29 -4.74 -6.79
N ALA A 184 -20.63 -3.83 -7.72
CA ALA A 184 -21.36 -4.21 -8.93
C ALA A 184 -20.46 -4.99 -9.88
N GLU A 185 -21.01 -5.99 -10.56
CA GLU A 185 -20.29 -6.73 -11.59
C GLU A 185 -19.88 -5.81 -12.74
N VAL A 186 -18.60 -5.91 -13.12
CA VAL A 186 -17.98 -5.05 -14.14
C VAL A 186 -18.22 -5.64 -15.52
N THR A 187 -18.60 -4.78 -16.47
CA THR A 187 -18.79 -5.15 -17.87
C THR A 187 -17.72 -4.51 -18.76
N LYS A 188 -17.56 -4.97 -20.00
CA LYS A 188 -16.66 -4.35 -20.98
C LYS A 188 -17.44 -3.44 -21.93
N ARG A 189 -16.81 -2.30 -22.28
CA ARG A 189 -17.29 -1.37 -23.32
C ARG A 189 -16.13 -0.88 -24.18
N GLU A 190 -16.37 -0.73 -25.47
CA GLU A 190 -15.44 -0.10 -26.40
C GLU A 190 -15.58 1.42 -26.29
N LEU A 191 -14.54 2.09 -25.77
CA LEU A 191 -14.52 3.54 -25.60
C LEU A 191 -13.12 4.09 -25.92
N THR A 192 -13.10 5.32 -26.46
CA THR A 192 -11.86 6.07 -26.66
C THR A 192 -11.56 6.86 -25.40
N GLN A 193 -10.46 6.53 -24.71
CA GLN A 193 -10.15 7.01 -23.38
C GLN A 193 -8.69 7.46 -23.24
N TRP A 194 -8.40 8.27 -22.24
CA TRP A 194 -7.06 8.71 -21.89
C TRP A 194 -6.36 7.71 -20.96
N TYR A 195 -5.04 7.57 -21.17
CA TYR A 195 -4.16 6.69 -20.41
C TYR A 195 -2.87 7.39 -20.04
N PHE A 196 -2.31 7.04 -18.88
CA PHE A 196 -0.89 7.23 -18.63
C PHE A 196 -0.11 5.96 -18.94
N ARG A 197 1.03 6.13 -19.60
CA ARG A 197 1.93 5.05 -20.02
C ARG A 197 2.79 4.57 -18.87
N THR A 198 2.16 3.98 -17.83
CA THR A 198 2.85 3.41 -16.67
C THR A 198 3.79 2.28 -17.06
N THR A 199 3.48 1.56 -18.14
CA THR A 199 4.32 0.49 -18.70
C THR A 199 5.69 0.96 -19.16
N ALA A 200 5.85 2.25 -19.48
CA ALA A 200 7.16 2.82 -19.82
C ALA A 200 8.15 2.73 -18.66
N TYR A 201 7.66 2.68 -17.42
CA TYR A 201 8.45 2.60 -16.20
C TYR A 201 8.38 1.22 -15.53
N ALA A 202 7.78 0.21 -16.17
CA ALA A 202 7.54 -1.09 -15.55
C ALA A 202 8.81 -1.75 -14.98
N GLN A 203 9.95 -1.69 -15.70
CA GLN A 203 11.22 -2.24 -15.22
C GLN A 203 11.76 -1.43 -14.04
N GLU A 204 11.78 -0.09 -14.11
CA GLU A 204 12.26 0.77 -13.03
C GLU A 204 11.38 0.66 -11.77
N LEU A 205 10.07 0.52 -11.94
CA LEU A 205 9.15 0.26 -10.83
C LEU A 205 9.42 -1.09 -10.17
N LEU A 206 9.83 -2.09 -10.94
CA LEU A 206 10.19 -3.41 -10.40
C LEU A 206 11.54 -3.36 -9.67
N ASP A 207 12.56 -2.76 -10.31
CA ASP A 207 13.93 -2.71 -9.75
C ASP A 207 13.96 -1.91 -8.44
N GLY A 208 13.25 -0.77 -8.38
CA GLY A 208 13.16 0.04 -7.17
C GLY A 208 12.52 -0.69 -5.96
N LEU A 209 11.81 -1.80 -6.16
CA LEU A 209 11.27 -2.59 -5.05
C LEU A 209 12.36 -3.26 -4.20
N ASP A 210 13.53 -3.52 -4.77
CA ASP A 210 14.64 -4.13 -4.03
C ASP A 210 15.23 -3.14 -3.01
N ASP A 211 15.26 -1.85 -3.35
CA ASP A 211 15.68 -0.77 -2.47
C ASP A 211 14.64 -0.46 -1.38
N LEU A 212 13.36 -0.61 -1.69
CA LEU A 212 12.25 -0.35 -0.76
C LEU A 212 11.98 -1.51 0.21
N GLN A 213 12.32 -2.74 -0.16
CA GLN A 213 12.01 -3.95 0.63
C GLN A 213 12.49 -3.90 2.09
N PRO A 214 13.64 -3.30 2.45
CA PRO A 214 14.09 -3.24 3.85
C PRO A 214 13.19 -2.39 4.76
N THR A 215 12.42 -1.46 4.20
CA THR A 215 11.66 -0.42 4.93
C THR A 215 10.15 -0.42 4.62
N TRP A 216 9.73 -1.24 3.67
CA TRP A 216 8.33 -1.45 3.32
C TRP A 216 7.88 -2.85 3.75
N SER A 217 6.59 -3.03 4.03
CA SER A 217 6.08 -4.36 4.37
C SER A 217 6.22 -5.33 3.19
N ASP A 218 6.64 -6.57 3.47
CA ASP A 218 6.74 -7.63 2.45
C ASP A 218 5.43 -7.84 1.69
N LYS A 219 4.29 -7.62 2.34
CA LYS A 219 2.97 -7.74 1.72
C LYS A 219 2.79 -6.75 0.59
N VAL A 220 3.15 -5.48 0.80
CA VAL A 220 3.03 -4.41 -0.21
C VAL A 220 4.03 -4.62 -1.34
N VAL A 221 5.29 -4.90 -1.01
CA VAL A 221 6.35 -5.16 -2.01
C VAL A 221 5.97 -6.34 -2.91
N ASN A 222 5.53 -7.45 -2.32
CA ASN A 222 5.12 -8.64 -3.07
C ASN A 222 3.87 -8.39 -3.91
N ALA A 223 2.90 -7.61 -3.42
CA ALA A 223 1.72 -7.22 -4.19
C ALA A 223 2.11 -6.42 -5.45
N GLN A 224 3.00 -5.42 -5.31
CA GLN A 224 3.49 -4.65 -6.45
C GLN A 224 4.31 -5.51 -7.42
N ARG A 225 5.23 -6.33 -6.91
CA ARG A 225 6.04 -7.24 -7.72
C ARG A 225 5.17 -8.17 -8.55
N ASN A 226 4.16 -8.76 -7.93
CA ASN A 226 3.19 -9.61 -8.61
C ASN A 226 2.33 -8.83 -9.61
N TRP A 227 1.93 -7.60 -9.30
CA TRP A 227 1.11 -6.77 -10.19
C TRP A 227 1.89 -6.34 -11.44
N ILE A 228 3.13 -5.88 -11.28
CA ILE A 228 4.03 -5.56 -12.38
C ILE A 228 4.27 -6.80 -13.24
N GLY A 229 4.48 -7.95 -12.60
CA GLY A 229 4.42 -9.26 -13.23
C GLY A 229 5.37 -9.41 -14.42
N ARG A 230 6.68 -9.14 -14.23
CA ARG A 230 7.71 -9.32 -15.24
C ARG A 230 7.85 -10.79 -15.61
N SER A 231 7.79 -11.08 -16.87
CA SER A 231 8.00 -12.42 -17.41
C SER A 231 8.99 -12.40 -18.58
N GLU A 232 9.91 -13.35 -18.57
CA GLU A 232 10.84 -13.57 -19.68
C GLU A 232 10.34 -14.73 -20.53
N GLY A 233 10.37 -14.52 -21.85
CA GLY A 233 9.93 -15.52 -22.79
C GLY A 233 10.39 -15.22 -24.20
N ALA A 234 9.64 -15.69 -25.16
CA ALA A 234 9.88 -15.42 -26.58
C ALA A 234 8.60 -15.15 -27.34
N HIS A 235 8.69 -14.28 -28.33
CA HIS A 235 7.79 -14.30 -29.47
C HIS A 235 8.25 -15.39 -30.42
N VAL A 236 7.33 -16.23 -30.85
CA VAL A 236 7.60 -17.32 -31.81
C VAL A 236 6.64 -17.18 -32.99
N ASP A 237 7.16 -17.24 -34.17
CA ASP A 237 6.43 -17.05 -35.42
C ASP A 237 6.07 -18.42 -36.07
N PHE A 238 4.76 -18.68 -36.15
CA PHE A 238 4.24 -19.89 -36.79
C PHE A 238 3.64 -19.53 -38.15
N VAL A 239 4.15 -20.12 -39.21
CA VAL A 239 3.67 -19.85 -40.57
C VAL A 239 2.41 -20.65 -40.85
N VAL A 240 1.37 -19.97 -41.34
CA VAL A 240 0.15 -20.58 -41.90
C VAL A 240 0.30 -20.55 -43.43
N PRO A 241 0.57 -21.70 -44.09
CA PRO A 241 0.75 -21.76 -45.51
C PRO A 241 -0.51 -21.35 -46.27
N SER A 242 -0.36 -20.64 -47.37
CA SER A 242 -1.50 -20.32 -48.24
C SER A 242 -1.98 -21.56 -48.99
N THR A 243 -3.28 -21.86 -48.92
CA THR A 243 -3.89 -23.06 -49.55
C THR A 243 -4.37 -22.83 -51.01
N GLY A 244 -4.15 -21.63 -51.61
CA GLY A 244 -4.67 -21.27 -52.88
C GLY A 244 -3.63 -21.15 -54.00
N SER A 245 -4.01 -21.46 -55.25
CA SER A 245 -3.17 -21.36 -56.46
C SER A 245 -3.00 -19.90 -57.00
N GLY A 246 -3.37 -18.88 -56.20
CA GLY A 246 -3.22 -17.47 -56.52
C GLY A 246 -2.18 -16.80 -55.64
N GLN A 247 -1.79 -15.54 -55.89
CA GLN A 247 -0.79 -14.71 -55.21
C GLN A 247 -1.03 -14.50 -53.70
N ALA A 248 -1.67 -15.44 -53.01
CA ALA A 248 -1.87 -15.41 -51.55
C ALA A 248 -0.51 -15.59 -50.85
N ARG A 249 -0.14 -14.67 -50.00
CA ARG A 249 1.06 -14.75 -49.17
C ARG A 249 0.78 -15.64 -47.95
N ASP A 250 1.79 -16.40 -47.51
CA ASP A 250 1.73 -17.06 -46.21
C ASP A 250 1.43 -16.04 -45.11
N ARG A 251 0.62 -16.47 -44.14
CA ARG A 251 0.28 -15.65 -42.94
C ARG A 251 1.16 -16.13 -41.80
N THR A 252 1.34 -15.29 -40.81
CA THR A 252 2.12 -15.61 -39.63
C THR A 252 1.27 -15.42 -38.40
N ILE A 253 1.27 -16.42 -37.51
CA ILE A 253 0.74 -16.31 -36.14
C ILE A 253 1.93 -16.14 -35.23
N THR A 254 2.09 -14.94 -34.63
CA THR A 254 3.10 -14.71 -33.61
C THR A 254 2.51 -14.99 -32.24
N VAL A 255 3.10 -15.88 -31.45
CA VAL A 255 2.71 -16.15 -30.08
C VAL A 255 3.76 -15.65 -29.10
N TYR A 256 3.32 -15.22 -27.93
CA TYR A 256 4.21 -15.04 -26.78
C TYR A 256 4.13 -16.25 -25.86
N THR A 257 5.28 -16.78 -25.47
CA THR A 257 5.35 -17.85 -24.47
C THR A 257 6.47 -17.62 -23.47
N THR A 258 6.20 -17.91 -22.19
CA THR A 258 7.23 -17.95 -21.13
C THR A 258 8.01 -19.28 -21.12
N ARG A 259 7.55 -20.27 -21.90
CA ARG A 259 8.13 -21.61 -22.01
C ARG A 259 8.46 -21.96 -23.47
N PRO A 260 9.35 -21.19 -24.15
CA PRO A 260 9.75 -21.50 -25.51
C PRO A 260 10.42 -22.89 -25.64
N ASP A 261 11.00 -23.40 -24.54
CA ASP A 261 11.57 -24.74 -24.42
C ASP A 261 10.55 -25.85 -24.68
N THR A 262 9.25 -25.61 -24.53
CA THR A 262 8.19 -26.60 -24.72
C THR A 262 7.67 -26.65 -26.17
N ILE A 263 8.28 -25.94 -27.11
CA ILE A 263 7.84 -25.83 -28.51
C ILE A 263 7.70 -27.20 -29.21
N PHE A 264 8.49 -28.18 -28.82
CA PHE A 264 8.41 -29.56 -29.33
C PHE A 264 7.12 -30.29 -28.91
N GLY A 265 6.47 -29.81 -27.85
CA GLY A 265 5.19 -30.32 -27.33
C GLY A 265 3.97 -29.60 -27.88
N THR A 266 4.19 -28.62 -28.77
CA THR A 266 3.06 -27.89 -29.41
C THR A 266 2.38 -28.82 -30.42
N THR A 267 1.10 -29.10 -30.18
CA THR A 267 0.30 -30.01 -31.01
C THR A 267 -0.88 -29.35 -31.71
N PHE A 268 -1.22 -28.13 -31.31
CA PHE A 268 -2.23 -27.27 -31.94
C PHE A 268 -1.92 -25.80 -31.65
N MET A 269 -2.57 -24.92 -32.38
CA MET A 269 -2.56 -23.47 -32.13
C MET A 269 -3.94 -23.01 -31.72
N VAL A 270 -4.01 -22.05 -30.80
CA VAL A 270 -5.27 -21.40 -30.43
C VAL A 270 -5.17 -19.90 -30.61
N VAL A 271 -6.25 -19.30 -31.09
CA VAL A 271 -6.43 -17.85 -31.21
C VAL A 271 -7.73 -17.45 -30.50
N ALA A 272 -7.75 -16.23 -30.00
CA ALA A 272 -8.96 -15.71 -29.36
C ALA A 272 -10.09 -15.58 -30.39
N VAL A 273 -11.27 -16.11 -30.07
CA VAL A 273 -12.43 -16.15 -30.99
C VAL A 273 -12.90 -14.75 -31.38
N ASP A 274 -12.68 -13.75 -30.54
CA ASP A 274 -13.05 -12.35 -30.70
C ASP A 274 -11.93 -11.49 -31.32
N SER A 275 -10.83 -12.09 -31.77
CA SER A 275 -9.72 -11.40 -32.41
C SER A 275 -9.89 -11.19 -33.92
N ALA A 276 -9.36 -10.10 -34.46
CA ALA A 276 -9.24 -9.88 -35.89
C ALA A 276 -8.41 -11.00 -36.57
N LEU A 277 -7.45 -11.59 -35.85
CA LEU A 277 -6.63 -12.69 -36.35
C LEU A 277 -7.48 -13.93 -36.66
N ALA A 278 -8.46 -14.25 -35.81
CA ALA A 278 -9.38 -15.37 -36.03
C ALA A 278 -10.25 -15.12 -37.27
N ASP A 279 -10.73 -13.90 -37.46
CA ASP A 279 -11.49 -13.50 -38.69
C ASP A 279 -10.67 -13.62 -39.95
N ASP A 280 -9.38 -13.31 -39.91
CA ASP A 280 -8.46 -13.42 -41.03
C ASP A 280 -8.08 -14.87 -41.39
N LEU A 281 -8.05 -15.75 -40.38
CA LEU A 281 -7.58 -17.12 -40.51
C LEU A 281 -8.67 -18.10 -40.95
N VAL A 282 -9.92 -17.89 -40.51
CA VAL A 282 -11.03 -18.81 -40.73
C VAL A 282 -11.29 -19.01 -42.25
N THR A 283 -11.40 -20.28 -42.71
CA THR A 283 -11.77 -20.58 -44.08
C THR A 283 -13.26 -20.38 -44.36
N ASP A 284 -13.62 -20.19 -45.64
CA ASP A 284 -15.03 -20.03 -46.03
C ASP A 284 -15.90 -21.25 -45.59
N GLU A 285 -15.30 -22.45 -45.58
CA GLU A 285 -16.01 -23.68 -45.18
C GLU A 285 -16.30 -23.73 -43.67
N ARG A 286 -15.51 -23.05 -42.85
CA ARG A 286 -15.66 -22.99 -41.39
C ARG A 286 -16.31 -21.70 -40.87
N ARG A 287 -16.54 -20.74 -41.78
CA ARG A 287 -17.07 -19.41 -41.41
C ARG A 287 -18.37 -19.47 -40.65
N THR A 288 -19.30 -20.30 -41.07
CA THR A 288 -20.62 -20.41 -40.40
C THR A 288 -20.51 -20.95 -38.95
N ASP A 289 -19.69 -21.98 -38.75
CA ASP A 289 -19.46 -22.58 -37.44
C ASP A 289 -18.73 -21.60 -36.52
N PHE A 290 -17.75 -20.88 -37.05
CA PHE A 290 -16.99 -19.87 -36.34
C PHE A 290 -17.87 -18.70 -35.86
N GLU A 291 -18.72 -18.18 -36.71
CA GLU A 291 -19.62 -17.07 -36.36
C GLU A 291 -20.65 -17.48 -35.31
N ALA A 292 -21.18 -18.70 -35.41
CA ALA A 292 -22.08 -19.25 -34.40
C ALA A 292 -21.40 -19.37 -33.04
N TYR A 293 -20.18 -19.94 -33.01
CA TYR A 293 -19.40 -20.07 -31.78
C TYR A 293 -19.01 -18.71 -31.21
N ARG A 294 -18.59 -17.75 -32.02
CA ARG A 294 -18.27 -16.39 -31.59
C ARG A 294 -19.45 -15.69 -30.94
N GLU A 295 -20.66 -15.87 -31.50
CA GLU A 295 -21.88 -15.30 -30.93
C GLU A 295 -22.29 -15.95 -29.60
N GLU A 296 -21.96 -17.21 -29.39
CA GLU A 296 -22.11 -17.92 -28.13
C GLU A 296 -21.17 -17.34 -27.07
N VAL A 297 -19.88 -17.24 -27.38
CA VAL A 297 -18.85 -16.73 -26.46
C VAL A 297 -19.03 -15.25 -26.11
N ARG A 298 -19.60 -14.43 -27.00
CA ARG A 298 -19.93 -13.02 -26.70
C ARG A 298 -20.94 -12.83 -25.56
N ARG A 299 -21.70 -13.85 -25.24
CA ARG A 299 -22.66 -13.82 -24.13
C ARG A 299 -22.05 -14.17 -22.79
N GLU A 300 -20.81 -14.64 -22.80
CA GLU A 300 -20.08 -15.05 -21.61
C GLU A 300 -19.25 -13.90 -21.04
N THR A 301 -19.15 -13.84 -19.72
CA THR A 301 -18.25 -12.94 -19.04
C THR A 301 -16.80 -13.41 -19.12
N GLU A 302 -15.83 -12.52 -18.95
CA GLU A 302 -14.40 -12.87 -18.92
C GLU A 302 -14.08 -13.88 -17.79
N ILE A 303 -14.79 -13.77 -16.66
CA ILE A 303 -14.64 -14.68 -15.52
C ILE A 303 -15.11 -16.09 -15.88
N GLU A 304 -16.26 -16.20 -16.55
CA GLU A 304 -16.76 -17.50 -17.02
C GLU A 304 -15.80 -18.13 -18.02
N ARG A 305 -15.27 -17.34 -18.97
CA ARG A 305 -14.30 -17.82 -19.97
C ARG A 305 -13.00 -18.33 -19.33
N LEU A 306 -12.52 -17.70 -18.27
CA LEU A 306 -11.27 -18.07 -17.58
C LEU A 306 -11.48 -19.16 -16.51
N SER A 307 -12.74 -19.55 -16.22
CA SER A 307 -13.04 -20.58 -15.22
C SER A 307 -12.38 -21.93 -15.56
N THR A 308 -11.79 -22.55 -14.54
CA THR A 308 -11.19 -23.89 -14.64
C THR A 308 -12.20 -25.03 -14.52
N ASP A 309 -13.42 -24.73 -14.05
CA ASP A 309 -14.42 -25.75 -13.71
C ASP A 309 -15.37 -26.09 -14.86
N ARG A 310 -15.12 -25.55 -16.06
CA ARG A 310 -15.96 -25.80 -17.24
C ARG A 310 -15.19 -26.55 -18.34
N PRO A 311 -15.87 -27.39 -19.15
CA PRO A 311 -15.28 -28.02 -20.34
C PRO A 311 -14.73 -26.95 -21.30
N LYS A 312 -13.52 -27.16 -21.81
CA LYS A 312 -12.95 -26.26 -22.81
C LYS A 312 -13.61 -26.46 -24.16
N THR A 313 -13.95 -25.35 -24.82
CA THR A 313 -14.64 -25.32 -26.12
C THR A 313 -13.82 -24.60 -27.17
N GLY A 314 -14.13 -24.83 -28.42
CA GLY A 314 -13.44 -24.18 -29.54
C GLY A 314 -13.96 -24.66 -30.90
N VAL A 315 -13.64 -23.91 -31.94
CA VAL A 315 -13.98 -24.20 -33.32
C VAL A 315 -12.72 -24.25 -34.19
N ASP A 316 -12.57 -25.29 -34.99
CA ASP A 316 -11.46 -25.43 -35.97
C ASP A 316 -11.64 -24.38 -37.09
N LEU A 317 -10.58 -23.59 -37.35
CA LEU A 317 -10.59 -22.54 -38.38
C LEU A 317 -10.35 -23.09 -39.78
N GLY A 318 -10.03 -24.39 -39.93
CA GLY A 318 -9.81 -25.02 -41.24
C GLY A 318 -8.41 -24.75 -41.84
N VAL A 319 -7.50 -24.17 -41.06
CA VAL A 319 -6.12 -23.90 -41.47
C VAL A 319 -5.12 -24.62 -40.57
N THR A 320 -3.89 -24.83 -41.04
CA THR A 320 -2.80 -25.39 -40.25
C THR A 320 -1.68 -24.38 -40.12
N ALA A 321 -0.98 -24.38 -38.98
CA ALA A 321 0.25 -23.63 -38.75
C ALA A 321 1.43 -24.58 -38.70
N THR A 322 2.58 -24.14 -39.17
CA THR A 322 3.83 -24.89 -39.17
C THR A 322 4.64 -24.60 -37.92
N ASN A 323 4.99 -25.63 -37.16
CA ASN A 323 5.92 -25.50 -36.03
C ASN A 323 7.29 -25.11 -36.60
N PRO A 324 7.89 -23.97 -36.23
CA PRO A 324 9.12 -23.47 -36.82
C PRO A 324 10.36 -24.33 -36.50
N VAL A 325 10.31 -25.17 -35.48
CA VAL A 325 11.43 -26.02 -35.05
C VAL A 325 11.30 -27.43 -35.60
N THR A 326 10.10 -28.01 -35.60
CA THR A 326 9.88 -29.40 -36.04
C THR A 326 9.41 -29.54 -37.49
N GLY A 327 8.89 -28.47 -38.07
CA GLY A 327 8.26 -28.49 -39.39
C GLY A 327 6.87 -29.18 -39.43
N GLN A 328 6.35 -29.60 -38.29
CA GLN A 328 5.04 -30.26 -38.21
C GLN A 328 3.89 -29.29 -38.47
N GLN A 329 2.88 -29.78 -39.19
CA GLN A 329 1.62 -29.05 -39.39
C GLN A 329 0.65 -29.30 -38.22
N MET A 330 0.09 -28.23 -37.66
CA MET A 330 -0.80 -28.29 -36.52
C MET A 330 -2.10 -27.54 -36.82
N PRO A 331 -3.28 -28.05 -36.40
CA PRO A 331 -4.54 -27.35 -36.59
C PRO A 331 -4.60 -26.04 -35.78
N VAL A 332 -5.30 -25.07 -36.32
CA VAL A 332 -5.55 -23.76 -35.69
C VAL A 332 -7.01 -23.68 -35.26
N TRP A 333 -7.22 -23.43 -33.94
CA TRP A 333 -8.55 -23.36 -33.34
C TRP A 333 -8.85 -21.95 -32.85
N ALA A 334 -10.09 -21.49 -32.92
CA ALA A 334 -10.55 -20.35 -32.15
C ALA A 334 -11.22 -20.84 -30.86
N THR A 335 -10.85 -20.25 -29.72
CA THR A 335 -11.29 -20.70 -28.39
C THR A 335 -11.76 -19.55 -27.51
N ASP A 336 -12.52 -19.87 -26.48
CA ASP A 336 -13.04 -18.96 -25.47
C ASP A 336 -12.04 -18.63 -24.35
N TYR A 337 -11.08 -19.54 -24.06
CA TYR A 337 -10.14 -19.40 -22.95
C TYR A 337 -8.86 -18.61 -23.29
N VAL A 338 -8.71 -18.15 -24.53
CA VAL A 338 -7.68 -17.19 -24.97
C VAL A 338 -8.33 -15.82 -25.15
N LEU A 339 -7.71 -14.77 -24.59
CA LEU A 339 -8.22 -13.40 -24.66
C LEU A 339 -7.49 -12.61 -25.75
N ALA A 340 -8.23 -11.83 -26.52
CA ALA A 340 -7.70 -11.06 -27.65
C ALA A 340 -6.75 -9.92 -27.20
N ASP A 341 -6.94 -9.38 -26.02
CA ASP A 341 -6.19 -8.27 -25.44
C ASP A 341 -5.03 -8.72 -24.54
N TYR A 342 -4.78 -10.03 -24.40
CA TYR A 342 -3.65 -10.58 -23.65
C TYR A 342 -2.57 -11.15 -24.59
N GLY A 343 -1.36 -10.59 -24.49
CA GLY A 343 -0.24 -10.98 -25.36
C GLY A 343 -0.49 -10.68 -26.83
N THR A 344 -0.43 -11.70 -27.67
CA THR A 344 -0.68 -11.59 -29.13
C THR A 344 -2.10 -12.04 -29.50
N GLY A 345 -2.92 -12.41 -28.54
CA GLY A 345 -4.23 -13.02 -28.79
C GLY A 345 -4.15 -14.45 -29.36
N ALA A 346 -2.95 -15.05 -29.35
CA ALA A 346 -2.68 -16.40 -29.84
C ALA A 346 -1.75 -17.14 -28.86
N VAL A 347 -1.93 -18.45 -28.75
CA VAL A 347 -1.15 -19.33 -27.88
C VAL A 347 -0.78 -20.60 -28.63
N MET A 348 0.43 -21.11 -28.40
CA MET A 348 0.81 -22.46 -28.82
C MET A 348 0.27 -23.47 -27.80
N GLY A 349 -0.53 -24.43 -28.21
CA GLY A 349 -1.11 -25.45 -27.36
C GLY A 349 -0.07 -26.51 -26.98
N VAL A 350 0.27 -26.58 -25.68
CA VAL A 350 1.25 -27.51 -25.13
C VAL A 350 0.61 -28.41 -24.06
N PRO A 351 -0.22 -29.37 -24.45
CA PRO A 351 -1.04 -30.15 -23.52
C PRO A 351 -0.25 -31.02 -22.54
N GLY A 352 0.98 -31.35 -22.84
CA GLY A 352 1.86 -32.05 -21.89
C GLY A 352 2.36 -31.21 -20.72
N GLY A 353 2.28 -29.86 -20.82
CA GLY A 353 2.80 -28.89 -19.86
C GLY A 353 1.80 -27.88 -19.32
N ASP A 354 0.60 -27.73 -19.89
CA ASP A 354 -0.47 -26.84 -19.44
C ASP A 354 -1.78 -27.63 -19.27
N GLN A 355 -2.44 -27.46 -18.11
CA GLN A 355 -3.66 -28.20 -17.78
C GLN A 355 -4.85 -27.81 -18.69
N ARG A 356 -4.99 -26.54 -19.05
CA ARG A 356 -6.08 -26.07 -19.94
C ARG A 356 -5.92 -26.66 -21.34
N ASP A 357 -4.67 -26.70 -21.84
CA ASP A 357 -4.36 -27.30 -23.12
C ASP A 357 -4.56 -28.83 -23.09
N TRP A 358 -4.28 -29.48 -21.94
CA TRP A 358 -4.56 -30.90 -21.73
C TRP A 358 -6.05 -31.19 -21.82
N GLU A 359 -6.87 -30.43 -21.12
CA GLU A 359 -8.32 -30.59 -21.14
C GLU A 359 -8.88 -30.37 -22.56
N PHE A 360 -8.42 -29.30 -23.20
CA PHE A 360 -8.83 -29.00 -24.58
C PHE A 360 -8.40 -30.13 -25.56
N ALA A 361 -7.14 -30.55 -25.49
CA ALA A 361 -6.63 -31.63 -26.32
C ALA A 361 -7.37 -32.97 -26.11
N THR A 362 -7.75 -33.25 -24.87
CA THR A 362 -8.51 -34.46 -24.50
C THR A 362 -9.91 -34.40 -25.09
N VAL A 363 -10.62 -33.26 -24.99
CA VAL A 363 -11.97 -33.08 -25.54
C VAL A 363 -11.95 -33.14 -27.08
N MET A 364 -10.96 -32.52 -27.71
CA MET A 364 -10.86 -32.45 -29.17
C MET A 364 -10.13 -33.63 -29.82
N GLY A 365 -9.64 -34.59 -29.00
CA GLY A 365 -8.89 -35.75 -29.51
C GLY A 365 -7.55 -35.42 -30.14
N LEU A 366 -6.86 -34.37 -29.66
CA LEU A 366 -5.58 -33.90 -30.16
C LEU A 366 -4.41 -34.63 -29.50
N PRO A 367 -3.23 -34.74 -30.17
CA PRO A 367 -2.04 -35.39 -29.56
C PRO A 367 -1.56 -34.65 -28.31
N ILE A 368 -1.05 -35.41 -27.33
CA ILE A 368 -0.44 -34.89 -26.10
C ILE A 368 1.00 -35.37 -26.02
N ILE A 369 1.96 -34.42 -26.03
CA ILE A 369 3.40 -34.67 -26.01
C ILE A 369 3.99 -33.98 -24.77
N ARG A 370 4.64 -34.75 -23.88
CA ARG A 370 5.39 -34.18 -22.77
C ARG A 370 6.79 -33.82 -23.20
N THR A 371 7.22 -32.61 -22.84
CA THR A 371 8.55 -32.07 -23.13
C THR A 371 9.35 -31.76 -21.85
N THR A 372 8.74 -31.91 -20.67
CA THR A 372 9.43 -31.77 -19.37
C THR A 372 9.30 -33.08 -18.60
N GLN A 373 10.39 -33.59 -18.07
CA GLN A 373 10.43 -34.84 -17.28
C GLN A 373 9.75 -34.61 -15.93
N PRO A 374 8.64 -35.27 -15.62
CA PRO A 374 8.03 -35.18 -14.31
C PRO A 374 8.83 -36.00 -13.28
N PRO A 375 8.64 -35.76 -11.96
CA PRO A 375 9.24 -36.59 -10.92
C PRO A 375 8.74 -38.03 -10.99
N ALA A 376 9.55 -38.97 -10.46
CA ALA A 376 9.18 -40.37 -10.42
C ALA A 376 7.86 -40.57 -9.65
N GLY A 377 6.93 -41.33 -10.26
CA GLY A 377 5.62 -41.62 -9.68
C GLY A 377 4.57 -40.53 -9.93
N PHE A 378 4.85 -39.58 -10.82
CA PHE A 378 3.83 -38.59 -11.24
C PHE A 378 2.71 -39.27 -12.04
N GLU A 379 1.48 -39.20 -11.54
CA GLU A 379 0.27 -39.76 -12.17
C GLU A 379 -0.69 -38.65 -12.69
N GLY A 380 -0.26 -37.39 -12.64
CA GLY A 380 -1.08 -36.23 -13.08
C GLY A 380 -1.21 -36.13 -14.60
N GLU A 381 -2.13 -35.27 -15.04
CA GLU A 381 -2.46 -35.04 -16.45
C GLU A 381 -1.38 -34.20 -17.13
N ALA A 382 -1.33 -32.88 -16.93
CA ALA A 382 -0.26 -32.00 -17.39
C ALA A 382 0.83 -31.84 -16.33
N PHE A 383 2.09 -31.58 -16.74
CA PHE A 383 3.18 -31.27 -15.82
C PHE A 383 3.83 -29.94 -16.16
N SER A 384 3.53 -28.90 -15.36
CA SER A 384 4.03 -27.53 -15.51
C SER A 384 5.29 -27.24 -14.65
N GLY A 385 5.81 -28.24 -13.92
CA GLY A 385 6.92 -28.08 -12.97
C GLY A 385 8.30 -28.01 -13.62
N GLU A 386 9.32 -27.96 -12.76
CA GLU A 386 10.72 -27.97 -13.12
C GLU A 386 11.19 -29.43 -13.38
N GLY A 387 11.91 -29.63 -14.47
CA GLY A 387 12.46 -30.92 -14.84
C GLY A 387 13.29 -30.83 -16.13
N PRO A 388 14.21 -31.75 -16.39
CA PRO A 388 14.97 -31.72 -17.64
C PRO A 388 14.05 -31.89 -18.86
N ALA A 389 14.42 -31.24 -19.95
CA ALA A 389 13.72 -31.38 -21.24
C ALA A 389 13.80 -32.84 -21.74
N ILE A 390 12.69 -33.34 -22.27
CA ILE A 390 12.55 -34.65 -22.91
C ILE A 390 11.76 -34.51 -24.22
N ASN A 391 11.88 -35.48 -25.12
CA ASN A 391 11.16 -35.44 -26.41
C ASN A 391 11.38 -34.12 -27.21
N SER A 392 12.57 -33.56 -27.08
CA SER A 392 12.86 -32.21 -27.60
C SER A 392 14.19 -32.18 -28.37
N PRO A 393 14.32 -32.90 -29.52
CA PRO A 393 13.29 -33.66 -30.27
C PRO A 393 12.99 -35.05 -29.71
N ALA A 394 11.87 -35.65 -30.17
CA ALA A 394 11.55 -37.03 -29.87
C ALA A 394 12.55 -37.99 -30.54
N GLU A 395 12.73 -39.18 -29.97
CA GLU A 395 13.68 -40.19 -30.50
C GLU A 395 13.35 -40.54 -31.95
N GLY A 396 14.36 -40.44 -32.82
CA GLY A 396 14.23 -40.73 -34.26
C GLY A 396 13.60 -39.58 -35.10
N GLN A 397 13.33 -38.46 -34.49
CA GLN A 397 12.85 -37.25 -35.23
C GLN A 397 13.95 -36.18 -35.25
N PRO A 398 14.68 -36.04 -36.35
CA PRO A 398 15.73 -35.04 -36.45
C PRO A 398 15.13 -33.65 -36.46
N ALA A 399 15.69 -32.74 -35.68
CA ALA A 399 15.34 -31.32 -35.64
C ALA A 399 16.65 -30.49 -35.60
N PRO A 400 16.57 -29.22 -36.05
CA PRO A 400 17.74 -28.33 -36.04
C PRO A 400 18.14 -27.85 -34.63
N LEU A 401 17.28 -28.11 -33.61
CA LEU A 401 17.49 -27.80 -32.23
C LEU A 401 17.34 -29.10 -31.40
N ASP A 402 18.26 -29.34 -30.48
CA ASP A 402 18.19 -30.41 -29.48
C ASP A 402 18.47 -29.84 -28.10
N ILE A 403 17.49 -29.96 -27.21
CA ILE A 403 17.54 -29.48 -25.83
C ILE A 403 17.28 -30.62 -24.81
N ASN A 404 17.26 -31.88 -25.26
CA ASN A 404 17.04 -33.02 -24.39
C ASN A 404 18.05 -33.04 -23.24
N GLY A 405 17.58 -33.29 -22.04
CA GLY A 405 18.38 -33.38 -20.82
C GLY A 405 18.76 -32.01 -20.19
N LEU A 406 18.52 -30.90 -20.89
CA LEU A 406 18.82 -29.59 -20.32
C LEU A 406 17.80 -29.20 -19.23
N PRO A 407 18.27 -28.56 -18.15
CA PRO A 407 17.37 -27.91 -17.19
C PRO A 407 16.53 -26.81 -17.85
N VAL A 408 15.35 -26.49 -17.30
CA VAL A 408 14.40 -25.52 -17.90
C VAL A 408 15.05 -24.19 -18.26
N ALA A 409 15.88 -23.61 -17.40
CA ALA A 409 16.53 -22.31 -17.66
C ALA A 409 17.48 -22.37 -18.88
N GLU A 410 18.29 -23.43 -18.99
CA GLU A 410 19.18 -23.61 -20.15
C GLU A 410 18.42 -23.97 -21.41
N ALA A 411 17.35 -24.78 -21.29
CA ALA A 411 16.48 -25.11 -22.41
C ALA A 411 15.81 -23.88 -23.00
N LYS A 412 15.28 -22.97 -22.14
CA LYS A 412 14.71 -21.67 -22.55
C LYS A 412 15.74 -20.82 -23.31
N SER A 413 16.88 -20.54 -22.68
CA SER A 413 17.92 -19.68 -23.30
C SER A 413 18.45 -20.26 -24.62
N THR A 414 18.63 -21.57 -24.69
CA THR A 414 19.05 -22.26 -25.90
C THR A 414 18.02 -22.15 -27.01
N THR A 415 16.74 -22.34 -26.67
CA THR A 415 15.63 -22.21 -27.64
C THR A 415 15.48 -20.77 -28.13
N ILE A 416 15.55 -19.76 -27.23
CA ILE A 416 15.50 -18.34 -27.61
C ILE A 416 16.64 -17.99 -28.58
N SER A 417 17.88 -18.39 -28.24
CA SER A 417 19.05 -18.14 -29.09
C SER A 417 18.92 -18.80 -30.47
N PHE A 418 18.32 -19.99 -30.52
CA PHE A 418 18.02 -20.66 -31.78
C PHE A 418 17.00 -19.90 -32.61
N LEU A 419 15.86 -19.51 -32.02
CA LEU A 419 14.79 -18.77 -32.69
C LEU A 419 15.30 -17.45 -33.28
N GLU A 420 16.11 -16.71 -32.52
CA GLU A 420 16.71 -15.44 -32.97
C GLU A 420 17.68 -15.64 -34.13
N ARG A 421 18.57 -16.61 -34.04
CA ARG A 421 19.56 -16.92 -35.10
C ARG A 421 18.91 -17.32 -36.41
N GLU A 422 17.84 -18.10 -36.35
CA GLU A 422 17.12 -18.57 -37.54
C GLU A 422 16.03 -17.57 -38.00
N GLY A 423 15.81 -16.47 -37.31
CA GLY A 423 14.78 -15.46 -37.66
C GLY A 423 13.34 -15.99 -37.48
N LEU A 424 13.13 -16.94 -36.56
CA LEU A 424 11.86 -17.63 -36.28
C LEU A 424 11.15 -17.07 -35.07
N GLY A 425 11.74 -16.07 -34.42
CA GLY A 425 11.25 -15.45 -33.21
C GLY A 425 12.30 -14.58 -32.53
N ARG A 426 11.97 -14.05 -31.37
CA ARG A 426 12.88 -13.23 -30.56
C ARG A 426 12.61 -13.36 -29.08
N GLY A 427 13.66 -13.30 -28.27
CA GLY A 427 13.53 -13.14 -26.83
C GLY A 427 12.79 -11.84 -26.51
N THR A 428 11.96 -11.85 -25.48
CA THR A 428 11.23 -10.66 -25.06
C THR A 428 10.92 -10.72 -23.57
N VAL A 429 10.85 -9.53 -22.99
CA VAL A 429 10.38 -9.33 -21.63
C VAL A 429 8.99 -8.70 -21.71
N ASN A 430 8.03 -9.32 -21.07
CA ASN A 430 6.68 -8.80 -20.98
C ASN A 430 6.35 -8.48 -19.53
N PHE A 431 5.49 -7.47 -19.36
CA PHE A 431 4.94 -7.10 -18.07
C PHE A 431 3.44 -7.32 -18.08
N ARG A 432 2.88 -7.77 -16.95
CA ARG A 432 1.43 -7.87 -16.76
C ARG A 432 0.81 -6.51 -16.48
N LEU A 433 1.61 -5.57 -15.94
CA LEU A 433 1.23 -4.18 -15.75
C LEU A 433 0.67 -3.62 -17.07
N ARG A 434 -0.43 -2.91 -16.96
CA ARG A 434 -1.08 -2.19 -18.07
C ARG A 434 -1.01 -0.68 -17.82
N ASP A 435 -1.17 0.10 -18.90
CA ASP A 435 -1.25 1.55 -18.78
C ASP A 435 -2.49 1.97 -17.98
N TRP A 436 -2.33 3.01 -17.20
CA TRP A 436 -3.34 3.50 -16.28
C TRP A 436 -4.42 4.28 -17.01
N LEU A 437 -5.66 3.81 -16.94
CA LEU A 437 -6.84 4.43 -17.55
C LEU A 437 -7.33 5.61 -16.70
N LEU A 438 -7.23 6.81 -17.23
CA LEU A 438 -7.51 8.07 -16.51
C LEU A 438 -8.95 8.53 -16.60
N SER A 439 -9.57 8.40 -17.77
CA SER A 439 -10.88 9.01 -18.08
C SER A 439 -11.98 8.52 -17.14
N ARG A 440 -12.76 9.45 -16.61
CA ARG A 440 -13.97 9.18 -15.82
C ARG A 440 -15.14 10.00 -16.40
N GLN A 441 -16.26 9.35 -16.64
CA GLN A 441 -17.51 9.97 -17.11
C GLN A 441 -18.30 10.52 -15.92
N ARG A 442 -17.63 11.38 -15.15
CA ARG A 442 -18.15 11.95 -13.91
C ARG A 442 -17.94 13.46 -13.89
N TYR A 443 -18.74 14.15 -13.07
CA TYR A 443 -18.65 15.60 -12.93
C TYR A 443 -17.54 16.01 -11.96
N TRP A 444 -17.48 15.39 -10.78
CA TRP A 444 -16.63 15.82 -9.68
C TRP A 444 -15.21 15.25 -9.78
N GLY A 445 -14.37 15.90 -10.56
CA GLY A 445 -12.98 15.54 -10.82
C GLY A 445 -12.27 16.63 -11.61
N ALA A 446 -10.93 16.57 -11.70
CA ALA A 446 -10.16 17.50 -12.50
C ALA A 446 -10.44 17.31 -14.00
N PRO A 447 -10.97 18.33 -14.72
CA PRO A 447 -11.21 18.23 -16.16
C PRO A 447 -9.92 17.96 -16.93
N ILE A 448 -10.00 17.12 -17.96
CA ILE A 448 -8.87 16.86 -18.86
C ILE A 448 -8.64 18.10 -19.74
N PRO A 449 -7.44 18.74 -19.71
CA PRO A 449 -7.20 20.03 -20.34
C PRO A 449 -6.87 19.91 -21.84
N ILE A 450 -7.72 19.21 -22.59
CA ILE A 450 -7.59 19.00 -24.03
C ILE A 450 -8.82 19.54 -24.77
N ILE A 451 -8.56 20.07 -25.95
CA ILE A 451 -9.57 20.57 -26.89
C ILE A 451 -9.54 19.70 -28.14
N HIS A 452 -10.67 19.17 -28.56
CA HIS A 452 -10.83 18.37 -29.76
C HIS A 452 -11.20 19.29 -30.92
N CYS A 453 -10.23 19.55 -31.80
CA CYS A 453 -10.41 20.35 -33.03
C CYS A 453 -10.59 19.44 -34.25
N PRO A 454 -11.62 19.67 -35.08
CA PRO A 454 -11.80 18.91 -36.32
C PRO A 454 -10.64 19.01 -37.33
N VAL A 455 -9.86 20.10 -37.24
CA VAL A 455 -8.73 20.37 -38.13
C VAL A 455 -7.39 19.96 -37.52
N ASP A 456 -7.15 20.37 -36.26
CA ASP A 456 -5.85 20.19 -35.57
C ASP A 456 -5.78 18.95 -34.68
N GLY A 457 -6.92 18.23 -34.51
CA GLY A 457 -6.98 17.03 -33.67
C GLY A 457 -7.05 17.36 -32.17
N GLU A 458 -6.26 16.68 -31.37
CA GLU A 458 -6.14 16.86 -29.92
C GLU A 458 -5.19 18.04 -29.62
N VAL A 459 -5.75 19.14 -29.13
CA VAL A 459 -5.02 20.39 -28.88
C VAL A 459 -4.98 20.66 -27.37
N PRO A 460 -3.78 20.73 -26.74
CA PRO A 460 -3.64 21.15 -25.35
C PRO A 460 -4.23 22.52 -25.09
N VAL A 461 -4.90 22.71 -23.96
CA VAL A 461 -5.27 24.02 -23.45
C VAL A 461 -3.99 24.79 -23.12
N PRO A 462 -3.85 26.05 -23.58
CA PRO A 462 -2.70 26.91 -23.23
C PRO A 462 -2.51 27.01 -21.70
N GLU A 463 -1.26 26.95 -21.24
CA GLU A 463 -0.95 26.94 -19.80
C GLU A 463 -1.46 28.17 -19.05
N ASP A 464 -1.50 29.31 -19.73
CA ASP A 464 -2.04 30.59 -19.20
C ASP A 464 -3.57 30.62 -19.07
N GLN A 465 -4.25 29.60 -19.61
CA GLN A 465 -5.71 29.41 -19.49
C GLN A 465 -6.08 28.32 -18.47
N LEU A 466 -5.10 27.77 -17.75
CA LEU A 466 -5.34 26.86 -16.63
C LEU A 466 -5.66 27.63 -15.35
N PRO A 467 -6.55 27.12 -14.50
CA PRO A 467 -7.27 25.86 -14.65
C PRO A 467 -8.45 25.93 -15.62
N VAL A 468 -8.75 24.79 -16.28
CA VAL A 468 -10.07 24.57 -16.88
C VAL A 468 -11.00 24.23 -15.73
N GLU A 469 -11.82 25.21 -15.30
CA GLU A 469 -12.71 25.04 -14.16
C GLU A 469 -13.98 24.28 -14.54
N LEU A 470 -14.56 23.58 -13.54
CA LEU A 470 -15.84 22.88 -13.69
C LEU A 470 -16.97 23.89 -13.91
N PRO A 471 -17.91 23.64 -14.86
CA PRO A 471 -19.09 24.47 -15.00
C PRO A 471 -20.07 24.22 -13.84
N GLU A 472 -20.88 25.21 -13.51
CA GLU A 472 -21.92 25.09 -12.50
C GLU A 472 -23.06 24.20 -13.02
N LEU A 473 -23.11 22.93 -12.62
CA LEU A 473 -24.20 22.00 -12.93
C LEU A 473 -24.95 21.64 -11.64
N ARG A 474 -26.28 21.52 -11.71
CA ARG A 474 -27.09 21.20 -10.54
C ARG A 474 -28.20 20.18 -10.84
N GLY A 475 -28.64 19.47 -9.82
CA GLY A 475 -29.80 18.58 -9.85
C GLY A 475 -29.68 17.43 -10.85
N ALA A 476 -30.60 17.36 -11.83
CA ALA A 476 -30.66 16.28 -12.81
C ALA A 476 -29.47 16.25 -13.79
N ASP A 477 -28.79 17.38 -13.97
CA ASP A 477 -27.66 17.50 -14.89
C ASP A 477 -26.37 16.89 -14.32
N LEU A 478 -26.28 16.72 -13.00
CA LEU A 478 -25.18 16.03 -12.31
C LEU A 478 -25.30 14.50 -12.36
N LYS A 479 -26.49 13.96 -12.62
CA LYS A 479 -26.70 12.51 -12.53
C LYS A 479 -26.05 11.82 -13.72
N PRO A 480 -25.24 10.77 -13.49
CA PRO A 480 -24.65 9.96 -14.55
C PRO A 480 -25.72 9.39 -15.48
N LYS A 481 -25.49 9.46 -16.79
CA LYS A 481 -26.42 8.95 -17.83
C LYS A 481 -25.69 8.01 -18.80
N GLY A 482 -24.56 7.43 -18.38
CA GLY A 482 -23.69 6.61 -19.25
C GLY A 482 -22.75 7.43 -20.14
N THR A 483 -22.82 8.75 -20.06
CA THR A 483 -21.92 9.72 -20.66
C THR A 483 -21.56 10.78 -19.60
N SER A 484 -20.46 11.50 -19.80
CA SER A 484 -20.07 12.54 -18.87
C SER A 484 -21.15 13.64 -18.73
N PRO A 485 -21.53 14.04 -17.51
CA PRO A 485 -22.41 15.17 -17.28
C PRO A 485 -21.92 16.47 -17.90
N LEU A 486 -20.60 16.69 -17.99
CA LEU A 486 -19.97 17.86 -18.59
C LEU A 486 -20.36 18.04 -20.06
N GLY A 487 -20.62 16.95 -20.79
CA GLY A 487 -21.07 17.00 -22.19
C GLY A 487 -22.42 17.72 -22.41
N GLY A 488 -23.21 17.86 -21.34
CA GLY A 488 -24.46 18.64 -21.36
C GLY A 488 -24.28 20.14 -21.23
N ALA A 489 -23.12 20.63 -20.82
CA ALA A 489 -22.81 22.05 -20.60
C ALA A 489 -22.30 22.70 -21.91
N ALA A 490 -23.17 22.96 -22.88
CA ALA A 490 -22.79 23.41 -24.22
C ALA A 490 -21.90 24.67 -24.20
N GLU A 491 -22.21 25.65 -23.35
CA GLU A 491 -21.42 26.90 -23.24
C GLU A 491 -19.98 26.65 -22.71
N TRP A 492 -19.78 25.59 -21.93
CA TRP A 492 -18.48 25.18 -21.44
C TRP A 492 -17.74 24.28 -22.46
N VAL A 493 -18.49 23.42 -23.17
CA VAL A 493 -17.92 22.46 -24.15
C VAL A 493 -17.48 23.14 -25.42
N ASP A 494 -18.31 24.04 -25.99
CA ASP A 494 -18.07 24.65 -27.28
C ASP A 494 -17.10 25.83 -27.15
N VAL A 495 -15.91 25.68 -27.74
CA VAL A 495 -14.81 26.64 -27.64
C VAL A 495 -14.18 26.89 -29.01
N SER A 496 -13.32 27.91 -29.08
CA SER A 496 -12.47 28.11 -30.25
C SER A 496 -11.16 27.35 -30.06
N CYS A 497 -10.69 26.68 -31.12
CA CYS A 497 -9.39 26.05 -31.14
C CYS A 497 -8.27 27.09 -30.94
N PRO A 498 -7.37 26.95 -29.98
CA PRO A 498 -6.28 27.89 -29.75
C PRO A 498 -5.25 27.91 -30.89
N THR A 499 -5.19 26.88 -31.72
CA THR A 499 -4.26 26.78 -32.86
C THR A 499 -4.84 27.40 -34.13
N CYS A 500 -6.03 27.00 -34.59
CA CYS A 500 -6.60 27.50 -35.84
C CYS A 500 -7.72 28.53 -35.68
N GLY A 501 -8.21 28.79 -34.47
CA GLY A 501 -9.31 29.70 -34.20
C GLY A 501 -10.69 29.17 -34.60
N GLY A 502 -10.78 27.99 -35.18
CA GLY A 502 -12.05 27.37 -35.60
C GLY A 502 -12.86 26.80 -34.45
N PRO A 503 -14.13 26.42 -34.71
CA PRO A 503 -14.97 25.82 -33.67
C PRO A 503 -14.39 24.44 -33.24
N ALA A 504 -14.32 24.22 -31.94
CA ALA A 504 -13.77 23.02 -31.32
C ALA A 504 -14.54 22.70 -30.03
N LYS A 505 -14.23 21.58 -29.40
CA LYS A 505 -14.89 21.13 -28.17
C LYS A 505 -13.86 20.75 -27.10
N ARG A 506 -14.12 21.14 -25.86
CA ARG A 506 -13.38 20.62 -24.73
C ARG A 506 -13.61 19.13 -24.59
N ASP A 507 -12.58 18.43 -24.06
CA ASP A 507 -12.79 17.08 -23.53
C ASP A 507 -13.78 17.14 -22.38
N THR A 508 -14.66 16.15 -22.29
CA THR A 508 -15.75 16.13 -21.29
C THR A 508 -15.51 15.12 -20.17
N ASP A 509 -14.43 14.35 -20.25
CA ASP A 509 -14.07 13.46 -19.17
C ASP A 509 -13.27 14.19 -18.09
N THR A 510 -13.38 13.72 -16.85
CA THR A 510 -12.51 14.13 -15.76
C THR A 510 -11.46 13.05 -15.51
N MET A 511 -10.38 13.43 -14.83
CA MET A 511 -9.33 12.49 -14.46
C MET A 511 -9.76 11.63 -13.27
N ASP A 512 -9.22 10.42 -13.18
CA ASP A 512 -9.25 9.59 -11.99
C ASP A 512 -8.70 10.38 -10.79
N THR A 513 -9.36 10.31 -9.63
CA THR A 513 -8.93 11.01 -8.41
C THR A 513 -7.51 10.63 -7.97
N PHE A 514 -7.05 9.42 -8.30
CA PHE A 514 -5.67 9.02 -8.01
C PHE A 514 -4.61 9.84 -8.75
N VAL A 515 -4.96 10.57 -9.80
CA VAL A 515 -4.05 11.52 -10.44
C VAL A 515 -3.73 12.66 -9.48
N ASP A 516 -4.73 13.17 -8.78
CA ASP A 516 -4.55 14.23 -7.78
C ASP A 516 -3.70 13.75 -6.60
N SER A 517 -3.93 12.54 -6.10
CA SER A 517 -3.19 11.98 -4.97
C SER A 517 -1.80 11.43 -5.34
N SER A 518 -1.45 11.34 -6.63
CA SER A 518 -0.14 10.82 -7.04
C SER A 518 1.01 11.82 -6.93
N TRP A 519 0.72 13.09 -6.67
CA TRP A 519 1.73 14.15 -6.56
C TRP A 519 1.51 15.11 -5.37
N TYR A 520 0.47 14.96 -4.57
CA TYR A 520 0.06 15.87 -3.49
C TYR A 520 1.15 16.13 -2.45
N PHE A 521 1.99 15.15 -2.19
CA PHE A 521 3.10 15.26 -1.25
C PHE A 521 4.20 16.22 -1.73
N PHE A 522 4.35 16.45 -3.02
CA PHE A 522 5.19 17.52 -3.56
C PHE A 522 4.57 18.90 -3.30
N ARG A 523 3.24 19.00 -3.40
CA ARG A 523 2.55 20.28 -3.20
C ARG A 523 2.66 20.79 -1.77
N TYR A 524 2.73 19.90 -0.78
CA TYR A 524 2.82 20.31 0.62
C TYR A 524 4.09 21.12 0.96
N VAL A 525 5.16 20.99 0.21
CA VAL A 525 6.38 21.77 0.47
C VAL A 525 6.22 23.27 0.15
N SER A 526 5.32 23.59 -0.81
CA SER A 526 5.01 24.98 -1.20
C SER A 526 3.53 25.13 -1.61
N PRO A 527 2.56 24.89 -0.71
CA PRO A 527 1.15 24.76 -1.07
C PRO A 527 0.50 26.03 -1.57
N HIS A 528 1.08 27.18 -1.29
CA HIS A 528 0.59 28.50 -1.66
C HIS A 528 1.35 29.16 -2.82
N ASP A 529 2.26 28.44 -3.47
CA ASP A 529 2.96 28.92 -4.66
C ASP A 529 2.03 28.87 -5.89
N ASP A 530 1.69 30.05 -6.43
CA ASP A 530 0.84 30.18 -7.61
C ASP A 530 1.61 30.15 -8.93
N THR A 531 2.95 30.11 -8.87
CA THR A 531 3.82 30.21 -10.04
C THR A 531 4.28 28.88 -10.59
N GLN A 532 4.26 27.85 -9.77
CA GLN A 532 4.69 26.49 -10.11
C GLN A 532 3.92 25.44 -9.31
N ALA A 533 3.93 24.20 -9.78
CA ALA A 533 3.25 23.08 -9.10
C ALA A 533 3.78 22.87 -7.67
N PHE A 534 5.09 22.98 -7.51
CA PHE A 534 5.81 22.95 -6.25
C PHE A 534 7.23 23.50 -6.45
N ASP A 535 7.84 23.99 -5.38
CA ASP A 535 9.24 24.44 -5.40
C ASP A 535 10.19 23.24 -5.38
N LYS A 536 11.02 23.13 -6.43
CA LYS A 536 12.00 22.04 -6.57
C LYS A 536 13.00 22.03 -5.43
N GLY A 537 13.51 23.19 -5.02
CA GLY A 537 14.53 23.30 -3.96
C GLY A 537 13.98 22.82 -2.63
N LEU A 538 12.73 23.18 -2.31
CA LEU A 538 12.04 22.70 -1.12
C LEU A 538 11.69 21.20 -1.23
N ALA A 539 11.27 20.73 -2.41
CA ALA A 539 11.02 19.30 -2.63
C ALA A 539 12.27 18.45 -2.42
N ASP A 540 13.43 18.92 -2.92
CA ASP A 540 14.71 18.24 -2.73
C ASP A 540 15.24 18.38 -1.28
N THR A 541 14.81 19.40 -0.53
CA THR A 541 15.20 19.63 0.87
C THR A 541 14.41 18.75 1.83
N TRP A 542 13.09 18.61 1.62
CA TRP A 542 12.22 17.84 2.48
C TRP A 542 12.11 16.37 2.08
N GLY A 543 12.21 16.08 0.79
CA GLY A 543 12.03 14.74 0.26
C GLY A 543 13.32 13.92 0.11
N PRO A 544 13.17 12.61 -0.14
CA PRO A 544 11.92 11.86 -0.16
C PRO A 544 11.25 11.80 1.21
N ILE A 545 9.95 11.47 1.25
CA ILE A 545 9.18 11.33 2.50
C ILE A 545 9.81 10.24 3.37
N ASP A 546 10.23 10.59 4.60
CA ASP A 546 10.92 9.66 5.51
C ASP A 546 10.03 8.52 5.99
N LEU A 547 8.76 8.82 6.32
CA LEU A 547 7.76 7.82 6.70
C LEU A 547 6.40 8.14 6.09
N TYR A 548 5.83 7.16 5.41
CA TYR A 548 4.46 7.20 4.92
C TYR A 548 3.62 6.14 5.61
N VAL A 549 2.46 6.52 6.16
CA VAL A 549 1.57 5.62 6.89
C VAL A 549 0.23 5.52 6.17
N GLY A 550 -0.23 4.29 5.91
CA GLY A 550 -1.50 4.09 5.20
C GLY A 550 -1.91 2.62 5.07
N GLY A 551 -3.06 2.38 4.46
CA GLY A 551 -3.62 1.05 4.27
C GLY A 551 -2.94 0.25 3.17
N ASP A 552 -2.84 -1.06 3.35
CA ASP A 552 -2.23 -2.00 2.40
C ASP A 552 -3.04 -2.20 1.10
N GLU A 553 -4.32 -1.82 1.09
CA GLU A 553 -5.17 -1.82 -0.10
C GLU A 553 -4.66 -0.91 -1.22
N HIS A 554 -3.85 0.09 -0.87
CA HIS A 554 -3.25 1.02 -1.82
C HIS A 554 -1.97 0.50 -2.48
N ALA A 555 -1.53 -0.73 -2.18
CA ALA A 555 -0.28 -1.30 -2.70
C ALA A 555 -0.14 -1.18 -4.23
N VAL A 556 -1.16 -1.57 -4.98
CA VAL A 556 -1.18 -1.56 -6.45
C VAL A 556 -1.96 -0.39 -7.06
N LEU A 557 -2.51 0.50 -6.20
CA LEU A 557 -3.23 1.72 -6.56
C LEU A 557 -2.31 2.93 -6.31
N HIS A 558 -2.67 3.75 -5.32
CA HIS A 558 -2.00 4.99 -4.98
C HIS A 558 -0.47 4.87 -4.85
N LEU A 559 0.05 3.85 -4.13
CA LEU A 559 1.49 3.69 -3.94
C LEU A 559 2.24 3.44 -5.25
N LEU A 560 1.67 2.64 -6.15
CA LEU A 560 2.27 2.37 -7.46
C LEU A 560 2.24 3.62 -8.34
N TYR A 561 1.13 4.35 -8.33
CA TYR A 561 0.96 5.59 -9.11
C TYR A 561 1.86 6.72 -8.59
N ALA A 562 2.00 6.88 -7.28
CA ALA A 562 2.92 7.85 -6.68
C ALA A 562 4.38 7.57 -7.09
N ARG A 563 4.78 6.31 -7.13
CA ARG A 563 6.11 5.90 -7.62
C ARG A 563 6.31 6.23 -9.11
N PHE A 564 5.30 5.92 -9.93
CA PHE A 564 5.32 6.28 -11.35
C PHE A 564 5.45 7.80 -11.56
N PHE A 565 4.64 8.61 -10.85
CA PHE A 565 4.73 10.07 -10.92
C PHE A 565 6.11 10.57 -10.53
N THR A 566 6.66 10.06 -9.43
CA THR A 566 7.99 10.45 -8.94
C THR A 566 9.07 10.21 -9.99
N LYS A 567 9.09 9.02 -10.61
CA LYS A 567 10.05 8.68 -11.68
C LYS A 567 9.88 9.58 -12.91
N ALA A 568 8.64 9.85 -13.31
CA ALA A 568 8.34 10.75 -14.41
C ALA A 568 8.78 12.20 -14.12
N LEU A 569 8.53 12.70 -12.91
CA LEU A 569 8.95 14.04 -12.48
C LEU A 569 10.48 14.16 -12.35
N ARG A 570 11.16 13.11 -11.89
CA ARG A 570 12.63 13.02 -11.90
C ARG A 570 13.18 13.17 -13.32
N ASP A 571 12.63 12.44 -14.28
CA ASP A 571 13.07 12.49 -15.68
C ASP A 571 12.78 13.84 -16.36
N MET A 572 11.79 14.57 -15.82
CA MET A 572 11.53 15.97 -16.22
C MET A 572 12.45 16.97 -15.49
N GLY A 573 13.28 16.51 -14.54
CA GLY A 573 14.17 17.36 -13.76
C GLY A 573 13.48 18.20 -12.68
N LEU A 574 12.24 17.84 -12.34
CA LEU A 574 11.44 18.55 -11.34
C LEU A 574 11.75 18.12 -9.90
N VAL A 575 12.31 16.93 -9.70
CA VAL A 575 12.78 16.43 -8.41
C VAL A 575 14.11 15.69 -8.58
N GLY A 576 14.87 15.54 -7.47
CA GLY A 576 16.21 14.94 -7.47
C GLY A 576 16.24 13.48 -6.98
N TRP A 577 15.09 12.89 -6.61
CA TRP A 577 14.99 11.57 -6.01
C TRP A 577 14.05 10.64 -6.81
N ASP A 578 14.20 9.33 -6.61
CA ASP A 578 13.67 8.27 -7.47
C ASP A 578 12.40 7.61 -6.92
N GLU A 579 12.28 7.52 -5.59
CA GLU A 579 11.14 6.92 -4.90
C GLU A 579 10.50 7.92 -3.94
N PRO A 580 9.15 7.96 -3.84
CA PRO A 580 8.46 8.97 -3.04
C PRO A 580 8.62 8.77 -1.53
N PHE A 581 8.68 7.52 -1.07
CA PHE A 581 8.58 7.16 0.33
C PHE A 581 9.74 6.25 0.75
N SER A 582 10.62 6.76 1.64
CA SER A 582 11.78 6.00 2.15
C SER A 582 11.36 4.82 3.02
N ALA A 583 10.29 4.99 3.81
CA ALA A 583 9.69 3.92 4.59
C ALA A 583 8.16 3.96 4.48
N TYR A 584 7.55 2.78 4.49
CA TYR A 584 6.10 2.63 4.48
C TYR A 584 5.63 1.76 5.65
N LEU A 585 4.82 2.34 6.53
CA LEU A 585 4.18 1.64 7.63
C LEU A 585 2.75 1.30 7.23
N SER A 586 2.52 0.01 6.93
CA SER A 586 1.18 -0.49 6.66
C SER A 586 0.43 -0.64 7.97
N GLN A 587 -0.75 -0.03 8.08
CA GLN A 587 -1.63 -0.22 9.23
C GLN A 587 -2.60 -1.38 9.01
N GLY A 588 -3.03 -1.98 10.11
CA GLY A 588 -4.16 -2.91 10.17
C GLY A 588 -5.50 -2.20 9.96
N LYS A 589 -6.59 -2.88 10.31
CA LYS A 589 -7.95 -2.33 10.22
C LYS A 589 -8.63 -2.41 11.57
N VAL A 590 -9.36 -1.35 11.93
CA VAL A 590 -10.28 -1.43 13.07
C VAL A 590 -11.53 -2.19 12.64
N ILE A 591 -11.73 -3.34 13.25
CA ILE A 591 -12.89 -4.23 13.02
C ILE A 591 -13.76 -4.26 14.27
N ASN A 592 -14.94 -4.86 14.20
CA ASN A 592 -15.81 -5.05 15.36
C ASN A 592 -16.48 -6.43 15.32
N ASN A 593 -16.27 -7.22 16.35
CA ASN A 593 -16.72 -8.61 16.46
C ASN A 593 -16.23 -9.46 15.28
N GLY A 594 -14.95 -9.39 14.96
CA GLY A 594 -14.29 -10.15 13.91
C GLY A 594 -14.67 -9.75 12.48
N ARG A 595 -15.38 -8.63 12.29
CA ARG A 595 -15.86 -8.18 10.98
C ARG A 595 -15.51 -6.73 10.70
N LYS A 596 -15.25 -6.42 9.42
CA LYS A 596 -15.07 -5.04 8.96
C LYS A 596 -16.29 -4.19 9.36
N MET A 597 -16.05 -3.02 9.94
CA MET A 597 -17.11 -2.08 10.26
C MET A 597 -17.76 -1.55 8.97
N SER A 598 -19.08 -1.55 8.92
CA SER A 598 -19.82 -0.93 7.81
C SER A 598 -21.21 -0.45 8.26
N LYS A 599 -21.69 0.63 7.62
CA LYS A 599 -23.02 1.16 7.87
C LYS A 599 -24.13 0.14 7.55
N SER A 600 -23.91 -0.70 6.53
CA SER A 600 -24.88 -1.73 6.11
C SER A 600 -24.99 -2.87 7.11
N LEU A 601 -23.95 -3.19 7.85
CA LEU A 601 -23.95 -4.22 8.88
C LEU A 601 -24.40 -3.68 10.25
N GLY A 602 -24.49 -2.36 10.42
CA GLY A 602 -24.86 -1.74 11.70
C GLY A 602 -23.86 -2.02 12.84
N ASN A 603 -22.63 -2.43 12.51
CA ASN A 603 -21.57 -2.77 13.48
C ASN A 603 -20.51 -1.65 13.60
N GLY A 604 -20.80 -0.47 13.04
CA GLY A 604 -19.90 0.68 13.13
C GLY A 604 -19.82 1.23 14.54
N VAL A 605 -18.62 1.66 14.94
CA VAL A 605 -18.37 2.40 16.17
C VAL A 605 -18.13 3.86 15.81
N SER A 606 -18.91 4.76 16.38
CA SER A 606 -18.77 6.20 16.19
C SER A 606 -17.52 6.69 16.89
N LEU A 607 -16.60 7.33 16.16
CA LEU A 607 -15.44 7.98 16.77
C LEU A 607 -15.88 9.09 17.72
N GLY A 608 -16.83 9.95 17.30
CA GLY A 608 -17.33 11.05 18.12
C GLY A 608 -17.83 10.59 19.48
N ASP A 609 -18.68 9.52 19.52
CA ASP A 609 -19.20 8.96 20.76
C ASP A 609 -18.09 8.44 21.69
N GLN A 610 -17.06 7.80 21.11
CA GLN A 610 -15.90 7.32 21.90
C GLN A 610 -15.08 8.48 22.47
N LEU A 611 -14.90 9.56 21.71
CA LEU A 611 -14.20 10.75 22.20
C LEU A 611 -14.99 11.48 23.28
N GLU A 612 -16.30 11.50 23.19
CA GLU A 612 -17.17 12.09 24.23
C GLU A 612 -17.17 11.26 25.53
N GLU A 613 -17.22 9.93 25.41
CA GLU A 613 -17.31 9.04 26.57
C GLU A 613 -15.98 8.92 27.32
N PHE A 614 -14.85 8.80 26.60
CA PHE A 614 -13.55 8.45 27.20
C PHE A 614 -12.49 9.56 27.10
N GLY A 615 -12.70 10.57 26.26
CA GLY A 615 -11.71 11.60 25.92
C GLY A 615 -10.75 11.16 24.84
N VAL A 616 -10.12 12.15 24.20
CA VAL A 616 -9.22 11.96 23.04
C VAL A 616 -8.03 11.06 23.40
N ASP A 617 -7.33 11.39 24.47
CA ASP A 617 -6.11 10.69 24.86
C ASP A 617 -6.34 9.22 25.20
N ALA A 618 -7.50 8.89 25.79
CA ALA A 618 -7.83 7.50 26.10
C ALA A 618 -8.10 6.68 24.84
N VAL A 619 -8.76 7.27 23.83
CA VAL A 619 -9.01 6.61 22.55
C VAL A 619 -7.70 6.45 21.78
N ARG A 620 -6.86 7.50 21.66
CA ARG A 620 -5.54 7.44 21.03
C ARG A 620 -4.65 6.36 21.65
N LEU A 621 -4.53 6.39 22.98
CA LEU A 621 -3.74 5.41 23.73
C LEU A 621 -4.24 3.99 23.50
N THR A 622 -5.56 3.78 23.44
CA THR A 622 -6.16 2.46 23.21
C THR A 622 -5.77 1.93 21.82
N LEU A 623 -5.89 2.75 20.77
CA LEU A 623 -5.54 2.36 19.41
C LEU A 623 -4.05 2.02 19.26
N VAL A 624 -3.17 2.83 19.87
CA VAL A 624 -1.71 2.61 19.80
C VAL A 624 -1.26 1.41 20.65
N PHE A 625 -1.97 1.12 21.74
CA PHE A 625 -1.61 0.04 22.67
C PHE A 625 -2.18 -1.33 22.29
N ALA A 626 -3.26 -1.37 21.50
CA ALA A 626 -4.03 -2.59 21.24
C ALA A 626 -3.22 -3.70 20.57
N SER A 627 -2.38 -3.35 19.58
CA SER A 627 -1.64 -4.32 18.76
C SER A 627 -0.40 -3.67 18.11
N PRO A 628 0.49 -4.44 17.48
CA PRO A 628 1.43 -3.91 16.49
C PRO A 628 0.67 -3.17 15.38
N PRO A 629 1.26 -2.13 14.76
CA PRO A 629 0.58 -1.31 13.75
C PRO A 629 -0.01 -2.07 12.57
N GLU A 630 0.66 -3.15 12.13
CA GLU A 630 0.26 -3.97 10.99
C GLU A 630 -0.90 -4.93 11.27
N ASP A 631 -1.25 -5.16 12.55
CA ASP A 631 -2.30 -6.08 12.96
C ASP A 631 -3.67 -5.39 13.06
N ASN A 632 -4.74 -6.13 12.79
CA ASN A 632 -6.09 -5.61 12.98
C ASN A 632 -6.42 -5.43 14.46
N ILE A 633 -7.18 -4.38 14.78
CA ILE A 633 -7.73 -4.11 16.10
C ILE A 633 -9.20 -4.51 16.10
N ASP A 634 -9.59 -5.50 16.91
CA ASP A 634 -11.02 -5.72 17.19
C ASP A 634 -11.47 -4.82 18.34
N TRP A 635 -12.34 -3.85 18.01
CA TRP A 635 -12.82 -2.87 19.00
C TRP A 635 -13.59 -3.50 20.15
N ALA A 636 -14.20 -4.67 19.93
CA ALA A 636 -14.88 -5.41 20.97
C ALA A 636 -13.93 -5.94 22.07
N ASP A 637 -12.64 -6.12 21.75
CA ASP A 637 -11.65 -6.70 22.66
C ASP A 637 -10.82 -5.65 23.42
N VAL A 638 -10.95 -4.35 23.07
CA VAL A 638 -10.17 -3.27 23.69
C VAL A 638 -10.97 -2.51 24.74
N SER A 639 -10.28 -1.75 25.61
CA SER A 639 -10.91 -1.07 26.73
C SER A 639 -10.46 0.39 26.86
N PRO A 640 -11.10 1.34 26.17
CA PRO A 640 -10.81 2.77 26.31
C PRO A 640 -10.94 3.24 27.77
N GLY A 641 -11.91 2.72 28.52
CA GLY A 641 -12.03 2.97 29.96
C GLY A 641 -10.83 2.47 30.80
N GLY A 642 -10.11 1.43 30.32
CA GLY A 642 -8.84 1.00 30.89
C GLY A 642 -7.74 2.02 30.67
N SER A 643 -7.63 2.55 29.46
CA SER A 643 -6.70 3.62 29.09
C SER A 643 -6.99 4.91 29.88
N ALA A 644 -8.25 5.32 30.01
CA ALA A 644 -8.65 6.49 30.79
C ALA A 644 -8.21 6.37 32.28
N ARG A 645 -8.44 5.21 32.90
CA ARG A 645 -7.97 4.95 34.27
C ARG A 645 -6.46 4.98 34.42
N PHE A 646 -5.74 4.50 33.39
CA PHE A 646 -4.27 4.57 33.38
C PHE A 646 -3.80 6.02 33.28
N LEU A 647 -4.34 6.82 32.37
CA LEU A 647 -3.99 8.24 32.20
C LEU A 647 -4.26 9.04 33.46
N GLN A 648 -5.39 8.81 34.14
CA GLN A 648 -5.69 9.44 35.43
C GLN A 648 -4.64 9.09 36.50
N ARG A 649 -4.14 7.84 36.54
CA ARG A 649 -3.07 7.43 37.45
C ARG A 649 -1.75 8.13 37.15
N ALA A 650 -1.38 8.22 35.85
CA ALA A 650 -0.19 8.91 35.40
C ALA A 650 -0.25 10.41 35.73
N TRP A 651 -1.36 11.06 35.40
CA TRP A 651 -1.59 12.48 35.69
C TRP A 651 -1.47 12.80 37.18
N ARG A 652 -1.98 11.95 38.08
CA ARG A 652 -1.86 12.14 39.54
C ARG A 652 -0.40 12.20 40.02
N LEU A 653 0.53 11.50 39.35
CA LEU A 653 1.95 11.55 39.74
C LEU A 653 2.50 12.97 39.69
N SER A 654 2.07 13.80 38.73
CA SER A 654 2.55 15.17 38.60
C SER A 654 2.14 16.06 39.79
N GLY A 655 0.99 15.79 40.39
CA GLY A 655 0.51 16.50 41.57
C GLY A 655 1.22 16.07 42.88
N ASP A 656 1.82 14.89 42.90
CA ASP A 656 2.53 14.37 44.08
C ASP A 656 4.00 14.81 44.12
N VAL A 657 4.56 15.37 43.02
CA VAL A 657 5.95 15.86 42.95
C VAL A 657 6.08 17.19 43.67
N THR A 658 6.94 17.25 44.69
CA THR A 658 7.16 18.47 45.52
C THR A 658 8.59 19.03 45.39
N SER A 659 9.52 18.30 44.75
CA SER A 659 10.85 18.85 44.39
C SER A 659 10.75 19.95 43.34
N ALA A 660 11.68 20.92 43.36
CA ALA A 660 11.67 22.04 42.38
C ALA A 660 12.13 21.59 40.97
N PRO A 661 11.63 22.23 39.87
CA PRO A 661 12.18 22.03 38.53
C PRO A 661 13.69 22.24 38.49
N GLY A 662 14.42 21.41 37.76
CA GLY A 662 15.88 21.50 37.62
C GLY A 662 16.68 20.98 38.82
N THR A 663 16.05 20.34 39.81
CA THR A 663 16.78 19.66 40.88
C THR A 663 17.56 18.46 40.32
N ASP A 664 18.86 18.35 40.67
CA ASP A 664 19.73 17.26 40.21
C ASP A 664 19.19 15.89 40.67
N PRO A 665 18.82 14.99 39.76
CA PRO A 665 18.29 13.67 40.09
C PRO A 665 19.35 12.71 40.61
N ALA A 666 20.64 13.00 40.50
CA ALA A 666 21.74 12.13 40.93
C ALA A 666 21.72 11.86 42.45
N GLY A 667 21.16 12.79 43.23
CA GLY A 667 20.97 12.62 44.69
C GLY A 667 19.76 11.79 45.10
N GLY A 668 18.93 11.36 44.18
CA GLY A 668 17.68 10.63 44.44
C GLY A 668 17.82 9.09 44.42
N ASP A 669 16.68 8.41 44.50
CA ASP A 669 16.57 6.95 44.46
C ASP A 669 17.18 6.34 43.20
N GLN A 670 18.33 5.70 43.34
CA GLN A 670 19.08 5.12 42.23
C GLN A 670 18.34 3.93 41.58
N ALA A 671 17.51 3.21 42.34
CA ALA A 671 16.73 2.11 41.78
C ALA A 671 15.64 2.63 40.83
N LEU A 672 14.94 3.71 41.21
CA LEU A 672 13.96 4.38 40.33
C LEU A 672 14.64 4.99 39.12
N ARG A 673 15.78 5.66 39.26
CA ARG A 673 16.56 6.21 38.13
C ARG A 673 16.95 5.14 37.14
N ARG A 674 17.45 3.95 37.58
CA ARG A 674 17.74 2.83 36.70
C ARG A 674 16.52 2.41 35.88
N VAL A 675 15.35 2.30 36.53
CA VAL A 675 14.09 1.99 35.80
C VAL A 675 13.75 3.08 34.81
N THR A 676 13.89 4.36 35.17
CA THR A 676 13.61 5.51 34.29
C THR A 676 14.48 5.48 33.04
N HIS A 677 15.81 5.40 33.21
CA HIS A 677 16.73 5.42 32.08
C HIS A 677 16.64 4.17 31.20
N LYS A 678 16.37 3.00 31.80
CA LYS A 678 16.08 1.79 31.01
C LYS A 678 14.80 1.94 30.18
N THR A 679 13.74 2.52 30.76
CA THR A 679 12.49 2.79 30.04
C THR A 679 12.71 3.77 28.90
N LEU A 680 13.47 4.84 29.09
CA LEU A 680 13.80 5.81 28.04
C LEU A 680 14.58 5.16 26.88
N ARG A 681 15.58 4.33 27.19
CA ARG A 681 16.36 3.60 26.18
C ARG A 681 15.49 2.59 25.41
N ASP A 682 14.68 1.81 26.16
CA ASP A 682 13.76 0.85 25.55
C ASP A 682 12.76 1.58 24.65
N ALA A 683 12.19 2.71 25.11
CA ALA A 683 11.21 3.49 24.36
C ALA A 683 11.77 4.04 23.03
N GLU A 684 12.99 4.56 23.03
CA GLU A 684 13.69 5.00 21.82
C GLU A 684 13.77 3.87 20.79
N THR A 685 14.32 2.72 21.18
CA THR A 685 14.43 1.54 20.31
C THR A 685 13.08 1.03 19.83
N LEU A 686 12.05 1.05 20.70
CA LEU A 686 10.73 0.54 20.36
C LEU A 686 9.96 1.46 19.39
N VAL A 687 10.11 2.78 19.53
CA VAL A 687 9.50 3.74 18.60
C VAL A 687 10.14 3.62 17.21
N GLU A 688 11.49 3.54 17.14
CA GLU A 688 12.22 3.35 15.90
C GLU A 688 11.89 2.02 15.21
N ALA A 689 11.57 0.98 15.99
CA ALA A 689 11.11 -0.31 15.48
C ALA A 689 9.59 -0.40 15.27
N HIS A 690 8.85 0.69 15.39
CA HIS A 690 7.37 0.77 15.31
C HIS A 690 6.66 -0.19 16.29
N ARG A 691 7.26 -0.48 17.45
CA ARG A 691 6.68 -1.32 18.53
C ARG A 691 6.00 -0.45 19.58
N PHE A 692 5.07 0.40 19.13
CA PHE A 692 4.44 1.43 19.96
C PHE A 692 3.66 0.83 21.15
N ASN A 693 2.99 -0.30 20.95
CA ASN A 693 2.25 -1.01 22.00
C ASN A 693 3.17 -1.46 23.15
N VAL A 694 4.39 -1.91 22.83
CA VAL A 694 5.38 -2.32 23.83
C VAL A 694 5.97 -1.08 24.53
N MET A 695 6.20 0.02 23.81
CA MET A 695 6.62 1.31 24.38
C MET A 695 5.60 1.79 25.42
N VAL A 696 4.30 1.74 25.12
CA VAL A 696 3.23 2.06 26.06
C VAL A 696 3.28 1.15 27.29
N ALA A 697 3.49 -0.16 27.11
CA ALA A 697 3.63 -1.09 28.24
C ALA A 697 4.81 -0.73 29.15
N ARG A 698 5.97 -0.34 28.58
CA ARG A 698 7.13 0.14 29.35
C ARG A 698 6.83 1.42 30.12
N THR A 699 6.10 2.34 29.51
CA THR A 699 5.63 3.56 30.17
C THR A 699 4.70 3.22 31.35
N MET A 700 3.81 2.24 31.21
CA MET A 700 2.95 1.76 32.31
C MET A 700 3.76 1.15 33.45
N GLU A 701 4.83 0.42 33.14
CA GLU A 701 5.75 -0.11 34.17
C GLU A 701 6.45 1.01 34.93
N LEU A 702 6.91 2.06 34.24
CA LEU A 702 7.54 3.23 34.88
C LEU A 702 6.54 3.97 35.79
N VAL A 703 5.29 4.20 35.33
CA VAL A 703 4.23 4.79 36.18
C VAL A 703 4.01 4.01 37.46
N ASN A 704 3.98 2.67 37.39
CA ASN A 704 3.81 1.82 38.55
C ASN A 704 5.03 1.87 39.51
N ALA A 705 6.26 1.87 38.96
CA ALA A 705 7.48 2.01 39.73
C ALA A 705 7.56 3.37 40.46
N THR A 706 7.21 4.44 39.76
CA THR A 706 7.16 5.80 40.29
C THR A 706 6.11 5.91 41.41
N ARG A 707 4.90 5.35 41.22
CA ARG A 707 3.86 5.31 42.26
C ARG A 707 4.36 4.59 43.52
N LYS A 708 5.02 3.45 43.33
CA LYS A 708 5.62 2.70 44.44
C LYS A 708 6.66 3.53 45.19
N ALA A 709 7.52 4.26 44.48
CA ALA A 709 8.53 5.12 45.11
C ALA A 709 7.90 6.27 45.90
N ILE A 710 6.81 6.85 45.42
CA ILE A 710 6.06 7.90 46.15
C ILE A 710 5.41 7.32 47.43
N ASP A 711 4.76 6.16 47.33
CA ASP A 711 3.93 5.61 48.43
C ASP A 711 4.75 4.92 49.53
N SER A 712 5.86 4.28 49.20
CA SER A 712 6.61 3.41 50.15
C SER A 712 8.13 3.67 50.19
N GLY A 713 8.59 4.66 49.45
CA GLY A 713 9.98 5.07 49.32
C GLY A 713 10.23 6.48 49.83
N PRO A 714 11.12 7.23 49.15
CA PRO A 714 11.55 8.57 49.55
C PRO A 714 10.42 9.64 49.40
N GLY A 715 9.36 9.35 48.69
CA GLY A 715 8.21 10.25 48.48
C GLY A 715 8.38 11.28 47.37
N GLY A 716 7.39 12.17 47.21
CA GLY A 716 7.34 13.16 46.14
C GLY A 716 8.41 14.26 46.17
N ALA A 717 9.14 14.40 47.25
CA ALA A 717 10.26 15.33 47.39
C ALA A 717 11.59 14.81 46.80
N ASP A 718 11.66 13.51 46.45
CA ASP A 718 12.84 12.89 45.88
C ASP A 718 13.04 13.38 44.41
N PRO A 719 14.24 13.87 44.06
CA PRO A 719 14.50 14.35 42.70
C PRO A 719 14.42 13.24 41.65
N ALA A 720 14.67 11.98 41.99
CA ALA A 720 14.47 10.86 41.07
C ALA A 720 13.00 10.61 40.75
N VAL A 721 12.08 10.93 41.68
CA VAL A 721 10.63 10.89 41.42
C VAL A 721 10.25 11.96 40.39
N ARG A 722 10.81 13.18 40.50
CA ARG A 722 10.61 14.22 39.47
C ARG A 722 11.10 13.78 38.10
N GLU A 723 12.36 13.30 38.04
CA GLU A 723 12.96 12.77 36.80
C GLU A 723 12.05 11.73 36.14
N ALA A 724 11.53 10.78 36.90
CA ALA A 724 10.64 9.75 36.43
C ALA A 724 9.30 10.29 35.90
N VAL A 725 8.67 11.29 36.62
CA VAL A 725 7.39 11.86 36.21
C VAL A 725 7.56 12.75 34.95
N GLU A 726 8.65 13.51 34.86
CA GLU A 726 9.00 14.27 33.63
C GLU A 726 9.22 13.32 32.44
N ALA A 727 9.93 12.20 32.64
CA ALA A 727 10.09 11.16 31.61
C ALA A 727 8.74 10.56 31.18
N VAL A 728 7.84 10.27 32.15
CA VAL A 728 6.47 9.80 31.84
C VAL A 728 5.70 10.82 31.02
N ALA A 729 5.76 12.13 31.34
CA ALA A 729 5.09 13.17 30.58
C ALA A 729 5.62 13.23 29.12
N ILE A 730 6.94 13.15 28.91
CA ILE A 730 7.54 13.15 27.58
C ILE A 730 7.14 11.89 26.80
N LEU A 731 7.16 10.70 27.41
CA LEU A 731 6.73 9.47 26.74
C LEU A 731 5.23 9.50 26.39
N LEU A 732 4.39 10.00 27.29
CA LEU A 732 2.96 10.16 27.04
C LEU A 732 2.67 11.22 25.97
N SER A 733 3.51 12.24 25.78
CA SER A 733 3.30 13.26 24.75
C SER A 733 3.21 12.66 23.34
N LEU A 734 3.75 11.46 23.13
CA LEU A 734 3.68 10.76 21.85
C LEU A 734 2.28 10.18 21.58
N VAL A 735 1.56 9.75 22.62
CA VAL A 735 0.31 8.98 22.49
C VAL A 735 -0.91 9.64 23.13
N ALA A 736 -0.70 10.44 24.16
CA ALA A 736 -1.72 11.09 24.99
C ALA A 736 -1.32 12.57 25.24
N PRO A 737 -1.33 13.42 24.20
CA PRO A 737 -0.71 14.73 24.25
C PRO A 737 -1.37 15.69 25.24
N TYR A 738 -2.68 15.66 25.41
CA TYR A 738 -3.39 16.54 26.33
C TYR A 738 -3.02 16.25 27.79
N THR A 739 -3.01 14.99 28.17
CA THR A 739 -2.60 14.56 29.52
C THR A 739 -1.13 14.92 29.78
N ALA A 740 -0.27 14.74 28.76
CA ALA A 740 1.15 15.04 28.88
C ALA A 740 1.43 16.53 29.10
N GLU A 741 0.77 17.42 28.34
CA GLU A 741 0.87 18.88 28.53
C GLU A 741 0.39 19.30 29.92
N GLU A 742 -0.74 18.75 30.39
CA GLU A 742 -1.27 19.04 31.73
C GLU A 742 -0.32 18.58 32.82
N MET A 743 0.30 17.41 32.68
CA MET A 743 1.33 16.94 33.59
C MET A 743 2.54 17.86 33.59
N TRP A 744 2.99 18.30 32.41
CA TRP A 744 4.16 19.15 32.21
C TRP A 744 4.00 20.52 32.87
N GLU A 745 2.84 21.16 32.70
CA GLU A 745 2.50 22.41 33.35
C GLU A 745 2.44 22.25 34.89
N ARG A 746 1.83 21.16 35.40
CA ARG A 746 1.75 20.86 36.84
C ARG A 746 3.12 20.64 37.45
N LEU A 747 4.11 20.16 36.68
CA LEU A 747 5.50 20.06 37.13
C LEU A 747 6.23 21.41 37.18
N GLY A 748 5.57 22.50 36.74
CA GLY A 748 6.08 23.87 36.78
C GLY A 748 6.88 24.29 35.56
N HIS A 749 6.70 23.58 34.44
CA HIS A 749 7.36 23.93 33.18
C HIS A 749 6.46 24.80 32.30
N ALA A 750 7.10 25.54 31.39
CA ALA A 750 6.41 26.27 30.32
C ALA A 750 5.94 25.29 29.24
N PRO A 751 4.81 25.56 28.55
CA PRO A 751 4.38 24.78 27.40
C PRO A 751 5.35 24.96 26.22
N THR A 752 5.53 24.00 25.36
CA THR A 752 4.83 22.70 25.21
C THR A 752 5.81 21.58 25.53
N VAL A 753 5.31 20.48 26.10
CA VAL A 753 6.10 19.27 26.32
C VAL A 753 6.50 18.63 24.99
N ALA A 754 5.79 18.88 23.90
CA ALA A 754 6.05 18.27 22.60
C ALA A 754 7.42 18.65 21.97
N ARG A 755 8.09 19.70 22.49
CA ARG A 755 9.34 20.23 21.90
C ARG A 755 10.48 20.40 22.92
N VAL A 756 10.41 19.77 24.07
CA VAL A 756 11.42 19.94 25.14
C VAL A 756 12.70 19.17 24.86
N GLY A 757 12.69 18.23 23.98
CA GLY A 757 13.80 17.34 23.66
C GLY A 757 13.68 15.97 24.31
N TRP A 758 14.20 14.95 23.62
CA TRP A 758 14.26 13.59 24.16
C TRP A 758 15.24 13.53 25.34
N PRO A 759 14.87 12.93 26.46
CA PRO A 759 15.74 12.87 27.63
C PRO A 759 17.04 12.13 27.35
N VAL A 760 18.15 12.67 27.82
CA VAL A 760 19.46 12.03 27.69
C VAL A 760 19.53 10.82 28.64
N VAL A 761 19.84 9.66 28.07
CA VAL A 761 20.00 8.43 28.85
C VAL A 761 21.38 8.39 29.50
N ASP A 762 21.44 8.18 30.83
CA ASP A 762 22.68 7.93 31.56
C ASP A 762 23.07 6.44 31.41
N GLU A 763 24.07 6.16 30.58
CA GLU A 763 24.52 4.80 30.28
C GLU A 763 25.03 4.05 31.52
N ALA A 764 25.52 4.77 32.54
CA ALA A 764 25.98 4.15 33.78
C ALA A 764 24.82 3.50 34.56
N LEU A 765 23.61 4.03 34.40
CA LEU A 765 22.40 3.48 35.00
C LEU A 765 21.83 2.26 34.28
N LEU A 766 22.28 1.99 33.06
CA LEU A 766 21.87 0.81 32.29
C LEU A 766 22.70 -0.43 32.63
N VAL A 767 23.84 -0.26 33.29
CA VAL A 767 24.68 -1.39 33.72
C VAL A 767 23.97 -2.16 34.82
N GLU A 768 23.60 -3.39 34.54
CA GLU A 768 22.99 -4.28 35.52
C GLU A 768 24.09 -4.81 36.44
N ASP A 769 24.00 -4.54 37.77
CA ASP A 769 24.90 -5.09 38.77
C ASP A 769 24.65 -6.58 38.99
N SER A 770 23.43 -7.06 38.73
CA SER A 770 23.04 -8.46 38.77
C SER A 770 21.98 -8.80 37.75
N VAL A 771 21.92 -10.04 37.33
CA VAL A 771 20.92 -10.63 36.44
C VAL A 771 20.30 -11.83 37.11
N THR A 772 18.99 -11.97 36.99
CA THR A 772 18.27 -13.15 37.52
C THR A 772 18.48 -14.34 36.60
N ALA A 773 19.27 -15.31 37.02
CA ALA A 773 19.39 -16.60 36.37
C ALA A 773 18.25 -17.54 36.76
N VAL A 774 17.52 -18.05 35.79
CA VAL A 774 16.45 -19.02 36.01
C VAL A 774 17.05 -20.42 36.09
N VAL A 775 16.83 -21.13 37.22
CA VAL A 775 17.28 -22.54 37.35
C VAL A 775 16.09 -23.46 37.23
N GLN A 776 16.20 -24.39 36.29
CA GLN A 776 15.19 -25.41 36.01
C GLN A 776 15.73 -26.79 36.34
N VAL A 777 14.85 -27.67 36.87
CA VAL A 777 15.10 -29.12 37.00
C VAL A 777 14.01 -29.84 36.24
N GLN A 778 14.41 -30.62 35.20
CA GLN A 778 13.46 -31.28 34.30
C GLN A 778 12.52 -30.29 33.62
N GLY A 779 13.02 -29.11 33.19
CA GLY A 779 12.24 -28.05 32.54
C GLY A 779 11.31 -27.26 33.45
N LYS A 780 11.25 -27.54 34.79
CA LYS A 780 10.44 -26.78 35.73
C LYS A 780 11.32 -25.87 36.59
N VAL A 781 10.96 -24.61 36.66
CA VAL A 781 11.66 -23.59 37.46
C VAL A 781 11.70 -24.02 38.93
N LYS A 782 12.89 -24.02 39.54
CA LYS A 782 13.12 -24.39 40.94
C LYS A 782 13.82 -23.32 41.77
N ALA A 783 14.59 -22.46 41.10
CA ALA A 783 15.22 -21.31 41.77
C ALA A 783 15.36 -20.14 40.78
N ARG A 784 15.54 -18.95 41.31
CA ARG A 784 15.99 -17.73 40.62
C ARG A 784 17.15 -17.19 41.40
N LEU A 785 18.32 -17.05 40.77
CA LEU A 785 19.56 -16.62 41.41
C LEU A 785 19.92 -15.24 40.86
N GLU A 786 20.16 -14.29 41.75
CA GLU A 786 20.75 -13.01 41.37
C GLU A 786 22.28 -13.19 41.24
N VAL A 787 22.78 -13.02 40.04
CA VAL A 787 24.18 -13.29 39.68
C VAL A 787 24.78 -12.13 38.86
N SER A 788 26.10 -12.00 38.85
CA SER A 788 26.77 -11.01 38.00
C SER A 788 26.43 -11.24 36.50
N PRO A 789 26.22 -10.19 35.72
CA PRO A 789 26.08 -10.31 34.26
C PRO A 789 27.25 -11.00 33.58
N GLU A 790 28.44 -10.90 34.21
CA GLU A 790 29.72 -11.49 33.74
C GLU A 790 29.99 -12.88 34.29
N ILE A 791 29.03 -13.47 35.03
CA ILE A 791 29.21 -14.81 35.60
C ILE A 791 29.53 -15.85 34.52
N THR A 792 30.50 -16.69 34.76
CA THR A 792 30.84 -17.74 33.82
C THR A 792 29.82 -18.92 33.87
N ASP A 793 29.74 -19.71 32.81
CA ASP A 793 28.89 -20.90 32.80
C ASP A 793 29.20 -21.83 33.98
N ALA A 794 30.49 -22.01 34.31
CA ALA A 794 30.94 -22.83 35.42
C ALA A 794 30.49 -22.29 36.79
N ASP A 795 30.63 -20.99 37.00
CA ASP A 795 30.25 -20.39 38.30
C ASP A 795 28.72 -20.37 38.46
N LEU A 796 27.99 -20.15 37.34
CA LEU A 796 26.52 -20.19 37.36
C LEU A 796 26.02 -21.64 37.60
N GLU A 797 26.66 -22.64 37.02
CA GLU A 797 26.38 -24.06 37.37
C GLU A 797 26.60 -24.37 38.82
N ALA A 798 27.74 -23.93 39.38
CA ALA A 798 28.07 -24.14 40.79
C ALA A 798 27.06 -23.46 41.70
N ALA A 799 26.66 -22.20 41.43
CA ALA A 799 25.66 -21.48 42.16
C ALA A 799 24.28 -22.16 42.08
N ALA A 800 23.88 -22.63 40.92
CA ALA A 800 22.62 -23.35 40.73
C ALA A 800 22.58 -24.69 41.45
N MET A 801 23.68 -25.41 41.46
CA MET A 801 23.79 -26.70 42.18
C MET A 801 23.83 -26.53 43.69
N ALA A 802 24.27 -25.39 44.20
CA ALA A 802 24.30 -25.07 45.61
C ALA A 802 22.94 -24.56 46.17
N ASP A 803 21.99 -24.16 45.31
CA ASP A 803 20.69 -23.63 45.74
C ASP A 803 19.83 -24.69 46.43
N ALA A 804 19.32 -24.39 47.62
CA ALA A 804 18.53 -25.30 48.44
C ALA A 804 17.23 -25.81 47.74
N GLY A 805 16.60 -25.01 46.87
CA GLY A 805 15.44 -25.39 46.08
C GLY A 805 15.77 -26.39 44.99
N VAL A 806 16.92 -26.19 44.35
CA VAL A 806 17.47 -27.07 43.32
C VAL A 806 17.90 -28.39 43.91
N VAL A 807 18.65 -28.38 45.03
CA VAL A 807 19.09 -29.56 45.74
C VAL A 807 17.90 -30.44 46.13
N ARG A 808 16.86 -29.83 46.74
CA ARG A 808 15.61 -30.57 47.05
C ARG A 808 14.90 -31.10 45.80
N ALA A 809 14.95 -30.40 44.71
CA ALA A 809 14.30 -30.84 43.46
C ALA A 809 15.07 -31.98 42.78
N ILE A 810 16.41 -32.08 42.93
CA ILE A 810 17.26 -33.19 42.51
C ILE A 810 16.99 -34.42 43.33
N ASP A 811 16.78 -34.27 44.65
CA ASP A 811 16.39 -35.34 45.60
C ASP A 811 17.32 -36.59 45.51
N GLY A 812 18.63 -36.37 45.49
CA GLY A 812 19.65 -37.42 45.47
C GLY A 812 19.75 -38.21 44.15
N ARG A 813 18.97 -37.84 43.11
CA ARG A 813 19.04 -38.49 41.81
C ARG A 813 20.34 -38.12 41.10
N PRO A 814 20.91 -39.00 40.29
CA PRO A 814 22.12 -38.67 39.53
C PRO A 814 21.82 -37.63 38.42
N VAL A 815 22.59 -36.54 38.42
CA VAL A 815 22.54 -35.54 37.38
C VAL A 815 23.12 -36.10 36.08
N ARG A 816 22.32 -36.17 35.04
CA ARG A 816 22.70 -36.70 33.72
C ARG A 816 23.32 -35.68 32.83
N LYS A 817 22.78 -34.43 32.88
CA LYS A 817 23.23 -33.32 32.04
C LYS A 817 22.85 -32.00 32.69
N VAL A 818 23.76 -31.02 32.64
CA VAL A 818 23.48 -29.62 32.94
C VAL A 818 23.67 -28.83 31.66
N VAL A 819 22.68 -27.99 31.33
CA VAL A 819 22.74 -27.04 30.22
C VAL A 819 22.77 -25.66 30.84
N VAL A 820 23.87 -24.94 30.67
CA VAL A 820 24.07 -23.58 31.17
C VAL A 820 24.09 -22.62 30.01
N ARG A 821 23.48 -21.50 30.20
CA ARG A 821 23.53 -20.32 29.34
C ARG A 821 23.66 -19.09 30.22
N ALA A 822 24.88 -18.84 30.68
CA ALA A 822 25.15 -17.67 31.50
C ALA A 822 24.82 -16.37 30.77
N PRO A 823 24.33 -15.34 31.44
CA PRO A 823 23.94 -15.34 32.85
C PRO A 823 22.47 -15.72 33.15
N LYS A 824 21.72 -16.24 32.17
CA LYS A 824 20.24 -16.24 32.21
C LYS A 824 19.57 -17.57 32.58
N LEU A 825 20.21 -18.72 32.31
CA LEU A 825 19.53 -20.00 32.42
C LEU A 825 20.45 -21.15 32.82
N VAL A 826 19.99 -21.98 33.76
CA VAL A 826 20.53 -23.34 34.01
C VAL A 826 19.38 -24.34 33.94
N ASN A 827 19.53 -25.41 33.16
CA ASN A 827 18.57 -26.49 33.11
C ASN A 827 19.27 -27.82 33.47
N ILE A 828 18.84 -28.43 34.57
CA ILE A 828 19.41 -29.65 35.12
C ILE A 828 18.50 -30.83 34.79
N VAL A 829 19.07 -31.84 34.18
CA VAL A 829 18.42 -33.10 33.82
C VAL A 829 18.91 -34.18 34.74
N VAL A 830 18.02 -34.78 35.52
CA VAL A 830 18.29 -35.86 36.50
C VAL A 830 17.71 -37.17 36.04
#